data_bbc865f8a0447c3ae8887c5971538ca0
#
_entry.id   bbc865f8a0447c3ae8887c5971538ca0
#
_cell.length_a   1.000
_cell.length_b   1.000
_cell.length_c   1.000
_cell.angle_alpha   90.00
_cell.angle_beta   90.00
_cell.angle_gamma   90.00
#
_symmetry.space_group_name_H-M   'P 1'
#
loop_
_entity.id
_entity.type
_entity.pdbx_description
1 polymer ?
#
loop_
_entity_poly.entity_id
_entity_poly.type
_entity_poly.pdbx_seq_one_letter_code
_entity_poly.pdbx_strand_id
1 'polypeptide(L)'
;MENIDNISISAVYKRRKSDRDIFQELMPNKVKEVLLFATLYDSYAIEREGQFSDKIFGEYLQLNLYAAPRFTSVNAEEDVSKILNTRHFDLAIIMAGVDKEMPLKVVHEINASKPRIPILLLINNNSDVRYFKIAASRIPSIDRVFVWNGNSNVFLAMIKYIEDKKNASKDTRLGGVRVILLVEDSIKYYSRYLPLLFASVMTQTQALVSDESTEELHKIFKYRTRPKVLLVSTYEDALEVIHEYKENLLCVISDVKFARNGIDDEDAGIELLKFVKQTLRYPIPLLLQSHDISNAARASEVHAGFINKNSDSLSHDINEFINSNLGFGDFIFRDSLGNQIGVAQNLHEFEKLISEVPVESLIFHGKSNDFSTWLVARGEINIAERLIPYKTDEFDDPSKLREVIMSVLADVHEKRNRGRIINFDPFLLNGNRYIVRMGLGSLGGKGRGLAFMSNLVENIDMKALIPGINIRMPATTIIGAIEFDNFMEENNLYDVAYHQTDFNLVNEQFLKSNLSATLNERLLQYVRQVNRPLAVRSSGLFEDSLLQPFSGVYSTYLIPNSHPDENIRFEQLRTAVKLVYASVFSDEARAYFNAVNYKIEEEKMAVVIQPVVGHNHNQKFYVDISGVAQSYNYYPYSYMEPEDGFGVIAVGLGQAVVGGEKAFRFCPKYPALNNSSIVDQIRDSQREFYAIDMNYNDFDLTMEGEMAAIRKYKIIEAEKDGVLEHCASTYSHENDYITPGIATRGPRIINFANILEYQHVPLPKALMLLMKLFKQAMGAPVEMEYALDLNSGENGWPTFYLLQLKPLIRREAEIEIELGSLDSSKLLLMSTRGMGNGRLTGISDVVYVDIQRFDRTKTIEIANEIAEVNKTFNTVNQKYVLIGPGRWGTRDEYTGIPVNWPQINNAKVIVEIGLPNYPLEASLGSHFFHNVTSMNVGYFSIPDFKGNDFVKFEVLERQELVWEGKYVKHIRFKEEMEILMDGRKRTAVIRINENVD
;
A
#
# COMPACT_ATOMS: atom_id res chain seq x y z
N MET A 1 22.93 1.73 21.85
CA MET A 1 22.46 2.99 21.25
C MET A 1 23.28 3.43 20.03
N GLU A 2 24.56 3.12 19.93
CA GLU A 2 25.47 3.59 18.85
C GLU A 2 25.09 3.19 17.42
N ASN A 3 24.22 2.21 17.22
CA ASN A 3 23.91 1.72 15.87
C ASN A 3 22.74 2.42 15.16
N ILE A 4 21.85 3.11 15.88
CA ILE A 4 20.65 3.72 15.25
C ILE A 4 21.01 4.98 14.46
N ASP A 5 21.97 5.78 14.97
CA ASP A 5 22.35 7.04 14.31
C ASP A 5 22.95 6.85 12.91
N ASN A 6 23.52 5.69 12.64
CA ASN A 6 24.11 5.34 11.35
C ASN A 6 23.12 4.69 10.35
N ILE A 7 21.89 4.37 10.77
CA ILE A 7 20.89 3.75 9.90
C ILE A 7 20.27 4.85 9.03
N SER A 8 20.41 4.73 7.70
CA SER A 8 19.69 5.56 6.73
C SER A 8 18.61 4.75 6.02
N ILE A 9 17.53 5.40 5.63
CA ILE A 9 16.44 4.76 4.90
C ILE A 9 16.94 4.14 3.58
N SER A 10 17.86 4.80 2.88
CA SER A 10 18.43 4.30 1.62
C SER A 10 19.23 3.00 1.77
N ALA A 11 19.76 2.73 2.98
CA ALA A 11 20.50 1.51 3.26
C ALA A 11 19.59 0.33 3.62
N VAL A 12 18.44 0.58 4.26
CA VAL A 12 17.56 -0.47 4.81
C VAL A 12 16.30 -0.71 3.98
N TYR A 13 15.85 0.29 3.22
CA TYR A 13 14.66 0.16 2.35
C TYR A 13 15.02 -0.60 1.08
N LYS A 14 14.49 -1.80 0.98
CA LYS A 14 14.64 -2.63 -0.24
C LYS A 14 13.32 -2.55 -1.01
N ARG A 15 13.23 -1.60 -1.94
CA ARG A 15 12.07 -1.54 -2.83
C ARG A 15 11.92 -2.89 -3.52
N ARG A 16 10.86 -3.63 -3.20
CA ARG A 16 10.49 -4.83 -3.92
C ARG A 16 9.97 -4.41 -5.29
N LYS A 17 10.53 -5.02 -6.33
CA LYS A 17 9.98 -4.83 -7.67
C LYS A 17 8.54 -5.36 -7.65
N SER A 18 7.60 -4.53 -8.05
CA SER A 18 6.23 -4.98 -8.29
C SER A 18 6.22 -5.91 -9.50
N ASP A 19 5.20 -6.77 -9.62
CA ASP A 19 5.03 -7.57 -10.84
C ASP A 19 5.00 -6.66 -12.07
N ARG A 20 4.41 -5.45 -11.93
CA ARG A 20 4.41 -4.42 -12.96
C ARG A 20 5.83 -3.96 -13.35
N ASP A 21 6.70 -3.76 -12.38
CA ASP A 21 8.11 -3.38 -12.64
C ASP A 21 8.83 -4.54 -13.35
N ILE A 22 8.58 -5.78 -12.91
CA ILE A 22 9.13 -6.99 -13.56
C ILE A 22 8.60 -7.09 -14.99
N PHE A 23 7.30 -6.97 -15.21
CA PHE A 23 6.70 -7.05 -16.54
C PHE A 23 7.16 -5.94 -17.48
N GLN A 24 7.51 -4.76 -16.96
CA GLN A 24 8.10 -3.67 -17.76
C GLN A 24 9.49 -4.04 -18.26
N GLU A 25 10.28 -4.80 -17.48
CA GLU A 25 11.62 -5.22 -17.84
C GLU A 25 11.66 -6.42 -18.79
N LEU A 26 10.53 -7.13 -18.96
CA LEU A 26 10.42 -8.26 -19.88
C LEU A 26 10.41 -7.80 -21.34
N MET A 27 10.89 -8.68 -22.22
CA MET A 27 10.96 -8.46 -23.67
C MET A 27 11.66 -7.15 -24.06
N PRO A 28 12.89 -6.88 -23.58
CA PRO A 28 13.61 -5.67 -23.94
C PRO A 28 14.02 -5.62 -25.43
N ASN A 29 14.25 -6.79 -26.03
CA ASN A 29 14.70 -6.93 -27.42
C ASN A 29 13.49 -7.17 -28.34
N LYS A 30 12.69 -6.12 -28.58
CA LYS A 30 11.60 -6.16 -29.55
C LYS A 30 12.09 -5.81 -30.94
N VAL A 31 11.59 -6.49 -31.95
CA VAL A 31 11.82 -6.16 -33.35
C VAL A 31 10.89 -5.01 -33.73
N LYS A 32 11.47 -3.84 -34.01
CA LYS A 32 10.75 -2.62 -34.38
C LYS A 32 10.96 -2.25 -35.85
N GLU A 33 12.18 -2.44 -36.37
CA GLU A 33 12.54 -2.11 -37.74
C GLU A 33 13.04 -3.37 -38.44
N VAL A 34 12.38 -3.76 -39.54
CA VAL A 34 12.69 -4.92 -40.34
C VAL A 34 13.13 -4.47 -41.74
N LEU A 35 14.31 -4.92 -42.16
CA LEU A 35 14.77 -4.79 -43.54
C LEU A 35 14.24 -6.00 -44.34
N LEU A 36 13.43 -5.74 -45.34
CA LEU A 36 12.93 -6.76 -46.25
C LEU A 36 13.64 -6.60 -47.61
N PHE A 37 14.55 -7.54 -47.94
CA PHE A 37 15.09 -7.60 -49.28
C PHE A 37 14.23 -8.56 -50.12
N ALA A 38 13.60 -8.05 -51.20
CA ALA A 38 12.77 -8.83 -52.09
C ALA A 38 12.77 -8.22 -53.48
N THR A 39 12.50 -9.00 -54.52
CA THR A 39 12.27 -8.43 -55.88
C THR A 39 11.07 -7.47 -55.88
N LEU A 40 11.03 -6.54 -56.85
CA LEU A 40 9.87 -5.66 -56.97
C LEU A 40 8.56 -6.42 -57.14
N TYR A 41 8.62 -7.58 -57.80
CA TYR A 41 7.45 -8.45 -57.98
C TYR A 41 7.01 -9.08 -56.65
N ASP A 42 7.96 -9.65 -55.88
CA ASP A 42 7.66 -10.27 -54.61
C ASP A 42 7.21 -9.23 -53.59
N SER A 43 7.85 -8.06 -53.54
CA SER A 43 7.40 -6.93 -52.69
C SER A 43 5.97 -6.51 -53.00
N TYR A 44 5.65 -6.37 -54.30
CA TYR A 44 4.31 -6.02 -54.74
C TYR A 44 3.29 -7.11 -54.37
N ALA A 45 3.62 -8.39 -54.58
CA ALA A 45 2.76 -9.52 -54.24
C ALA A 45 2.49 -9.56 -52.72
N ILE A 46 3.51 -9.38 -51.89
CA ILE A 46 3.35 -9.35 -50.43
C ILE A 46 2.51 -8.14 -49.98
N GLU A 47 2.76 -6.94 -50.50
CA GLU A 47 2.12 -5.71 -50.02
C GLU A 47 0.69 -5.55 -50.59
N ARG A 48 0.44 -5.91 -51.84
CA ARG A 48 -0.85 -5.69 -52.50
C ARG A 48 -1.80 -6.88 -52.45
N GLU A 49 -1.33 -8.07 -52.77
CA GLU A 49 -2.19 -9.27 -52.76
C GLU A 49 -2.38 -9.79 -51.33
N GLY A 50 -1.31 -9.75 -50.51
CA GLY A 50 -1.34 -10.23 -49.13
C GLY A 50 -1.96 -9.25 -48.14
N GLN A 51 -2.21 -7.98 -48.51
CA GLN A 51 -2.58 -6.92 -47.56
C GLN A 51 -1.67 -6.97 -46.32
N PHE A 52 -0.39 -7.17 -46.54
CA PHE A 52 0.62 -7.55 -45.57
C PHE A 52 0.67 -6.61 -44.38
N SER A 53 0.79 -5.32 -44.65
CA SER A 53 0.83 -4.30 -43.60
C SER A 53 -0.47 -4.26 -42.81
N ASP A 54 -1.62 -4.37 -43.46
CA ASP A 54 -2.93 -4.34 -42.82
C ASP A 54 -3.17 -5.62 -41.98
N LYS A 55 -2.75 -6.79 -42.47
CA LYS A 55 -2.89 -8.06 -41.72
C LYS A 55 -1.98 -8.13 -40.52
N ILE A 56 -0.70 -7.77 -40.67
CA ILE A 56 0.21 -7.70 -39.53
C ILE A 56 -0.26 -6.66 -38.51
N PHE A 57 -0.66 -5.47 -38.98
CA PHE A 57 -1.20 -4.43 -38.12
C PHE A 57 -2.51 -4.89 -37.44
N GLY A 58 -3.38 -5.55 -38.17
CA GLY A 58 -4.64 -6.12 -37.68
C GLY A 58 -4.39 -7.20 -36.62
N GLU A 59 -3.44 -8.12 -36.82
CA GLU A 59 -3.04 -9.13 -35.82
C GLU A 59 -2.41 -8.49 -34.60
N TYR A 60 -1.55 -7.46 -34.78
CA TYR A 60 -0.98 -6.73 -33.66
C TYR A 60 -2.05 -5.95 -32.88
N LEU A 61 -3.06 -5.39 -33.55
CA LEU A 61 -4.20 -4.74 -32.88
C LEU A 61 -5.09 -5.75 -32.18
N GLN A 62 -5.45 -6.86 -32.83
CA GLN A 62 -6.28 -7.93 -32.23
C GLN A 62 -5.61 -8.52 -30.99
N LEU A 63 -4.27 -8.54 -30.95
CA LEU A 63 -3.47 -9.04 -29.86
C LEU A 63 -3.07 -7.93 -28.88
N ASN A 64 -3.67 -6.74 -28.98
CA ASN A 64 -3.34 -5.56 -28.14
C ASN A 64 -1.83 -5.24 -28.08
N LEU A 65 -1.11 -5.44 -29.19
CA LEU A 65 0.31 -5.12 -29.32
C LEU A 65 0.46 -3.71 -29.89
N TYR A 66 0.91 -2.77 -29.10
CA TYR A 66 0.92 -1.32 -29.39
C TYR A 66 1.93 -0.84 -30.45
N ALA A 67 2.79 -1.70 -30.96
CA ALA A 67 3.76 -1.32 -31.98
C ALA A 67 3.98 -2.47 -32.96
N ALA A 68 3.34 -2.39 -34.09
CA ALA A 68 3.66 -3.24 -35.22
C ALA A 68 5.05 -2.88 -35.76
N PRO A 69 5.87 -3.89 -36.15
CA PRO A 69 7.15 -3.65 -36.74
C PRO A 69 7.02 -2.87 -38.06
N ARG A 70 7.96 -1.98 -38.31
CA ARG A 70 8.02 -1.26 -39.56
C ARG A 70 8.89 -2.01 -40.56
N PHE A 71 8.34 -2.30 -41.73
CA PHE A 71 9.06 -2.92 -42.82
C PHE A 71 9.63 -1.87 -43.78
N THR A 72 10.91 -2.03 -44.14
CA THR A 72 11.54 -1.25 -45.18
C THR A 72 11.99 -2.19 -46.27
N SER A 73 11.30 -2.12 -47.44
CA SER A 73 11.59 -2.97 -48.58
C SER A 73 12.74 -2.40 -49.41
N VAL A 74 13.67 -3.24 -49.81
CA VAL A 74 14.80 -2.93 -50.69
C VAL A 74 14.88 -4.00 -51.78
N ASN A 75 15.12 -3.60 -52.98
CA ASN A 75 15.08 -4.52 -54.16
C ASN A 75 16.37 -4.56 -54.96
N ALA A 76 17.34 -3.75 -54.63
CA ALA A 76 18.66 -3.75 -55.26
C ALA A 76 19.77 -3.92 -54.18
N GLU A 77 20.79 -4.75 -54.52
CA GLU A 77 21.93 -5.00 -53.61
C GLU A 77 22.66 -3.68 -53.23
N GLU A 78 22.88 -2.80 -54.21
CA GLU A 78 23.59 -1.51 -54.06
C GLU A 78 22.88 -0.56 -53.05
N ASP A 79 21.60 -0.71 -52.81
CA ASP A 79 20.82 0.11 -51.89
C ASP A 79 20.83 -0.41 -50.46
N VAL A 80 21.21 -1.67 -50.26
CA VAL A 80 21.28 -2.30 -48.92
C VAL A 80 22.27 -1.59 -48.02
N SER A 81 23.50 -1.39 -48.49
CA SER A 81 24.55 -0.67 -47.75
C SER A 81 24.20 0.79 -47.48
N LYS A 82 23.57 1.48 -48.40
CA LYS A 82 23.11 2.86 -48.21
C LYS A 82 22.09 2.97 -47.08
N ILE A 83 21.10 2.08 -47.06
CA ILE A 83 20.06 2.06 -46.08
C ILE A 83 20.56 1.63 -44.70
N LEU A 84 21.45 0.64 -44.62
CA LEU A 84 22.09 0.21 -43.38
C LEU A 84 22.92 1.29 -42.70
N ASN A 85 23.49 2.23 -43.51
CA ASN A 85 24.25 3.37 -42.99
C ASN A 85 23.36 4.49 -42.47
N THR A 86 22.09 4.57 -42.91
CA THR A 86 21.18 5.67 -42.58
C THR A 86 20.15 5.29 -41.52
N ARG A 87 19.87 3.98 -41.36
CA ARG A 87 18.85 3.46 -40.44
C ARG A 87 19.36 2.28 -39.63
N HIS A 88 18.76 2.08 -38.48
CA HIS A 88 18.94 0.91 -37.64
C HIS A 88 17.87 -0.14 -37.93
N PHE A 89 18.26 -1.41 -38.03
CA PHE A 89 17.34 -2.52 -38.21
C PHE A 89 17.59 -3.58 -37.13
N ASP A 90 16.51 -4.17 -36.64
CA ASP A 90 16.52 -5.21 -35.61
C ASP A 90 16.55 -6.60 -36.23
N LEU A 91 16.10 -6.74 -37.47
CA LEU A 91 15.98 -7.99 -38.24
C LEU A 91 16.11 -7.71 -39.73
N ALA A 92 16.80 -8.56 -40.46
CA ALA A 92 16.79 -8.60 -41.91
C ALA A 92 16.10 -9.88 -42.40
N ILE A 93 15.12 -9.75 -43.29
CA ILE A 93 14.46 -10.84 -43.99
C ILE A 93 14.86 -10.75 -45.46
N ILE A 94 15.48 -11.79 -45.98
CA ILE A 94 15.94 -11.84 -47.35
C ILE A 94 15.13 -12.88 -48.10
N MET A 95 14.36 -12.44 -49.09
CA MET A 95 13.53 -13.32 -49.91
C MET A 95 14.30 -13.84 -51.11
N ALA A 96 14.32 -15.17 -51.26
CA ALA A 96 14.98 -15.78 -52.40
C ALA A 96 14.02 -15.80 -53.62
N GLY A 97 14.46 -15.11 -54.65
CA GLY A 97 13.78 -15.11 -55.95
C GLY A 97 14.27 -16.25 -56.89
N VAL A 98 14.20 -16.01 -58.19
CA VAL A 98 14.70 -16.98 -59.20
C VAL A 98 16.21 -17.14 -59.16
N ASP A 99 16.93 -16.01 -58.88
CA ASP A 99 18.37 -16.02 -58.68
C ASP A 99 18.71 -16.49 -57.25
N LYS A 100 19.41 -17.59 -57.11
CA LYS A 100 19.77 -18.22 -55.82
C LYS A 100 21.04 -17.65 -55.19
N GLU A 101 21.86 -16.95 -55.98
CA GLU A 101 23.11 -16.36 -55.49
C GLU A 101 22.93 -14.95 -54.94
N MET A 102 22.00 -14.17 -55.49
CA MET A 102 21.73 -12.82 -55.07
C MET A 102 21.41 -12.73 -53.58
N PRO A 103 20.51 -13.56 -52.97
CA PRO A 103 20.25 -13.57 -51.54
C PRO A 103 21.49 -13.80 -50.70
N LEU A 104 22.39 -14.68 -51.13
CA LEU A 104 23.63 -14.97 -50.42
C LEU A 104 24.63 -13.79 -50.47
N LYS A 105 24.72 -13.06 -51.60
CA LYS A 105 25.52 -11.84 -51.68
C LYS A 105 25.01 -10.76 -50.72
N VAL A 106 23.71 -10.57 -50.68
CA VAL A 106 23.06 -9.62 -49.71
C VAL A 106 23.31 -10.02 -48.28
N VAL A 107 23.29 -11.29 -47.93
CA VAL A 107 23.69 -11.81 -46.60
C VAL A 107 25.13 -11.39 -46.27
N HIS A 108 26.04 -11.57 -47.20
CA HIS A 108 27.43 -11.16 -46.99
C HIS A 108 27.59 -9.65 -46.80
N GLU A 109 26.89 -8.85 -47.58
CA GLU A 109 26.88 -7.38 -47.48
C GLU A 109 26.35 -6.89 -46.14
N ILE A 110 25.20 -7.43 -45.68
CA ILE A 110 24.61 -7.09 -44.37
C ILE A 110 25.59 -7.49 -43.26
N ASN A 111 26.16 -8.67 -43.35
CA ASN A 111 27.12 -9.12 -42.33
C ASN A 111 28.38 -8.30 -42.27
N ALA A 112 28.90 -7.85 -43.43
CA ALA A 112 30.05 -6.96 -43.49
C ALA A 112 29.74 -5.58 -42.90
N SER A 113 28.56 -5.05 -43.16
CA SER A 113 28.16 -3.70 -42.69
C SER A 113 27.67 -3.68 -41.25
N LYS A 114 26.87 -4.69 -40.83
CA LYS A 114 26.22 -4.73 -39.54
C LYS A 114 26.13 -6.19 -39.00
N PRO A 115 27.24 -6.80 -38.54
CA PRO A 115 27.34 -8.22 -38.21
C PRO A 115 26.42 -8.67 -37.04
N ARG A 116 25.71 -7.78 -36.37
CA ARG A 116 24.81 -8.12 -35.24
C ARG A 116 23.33 -8.18 -35.62
N ILE A 117 22.97 -7.85 -36.87
CA ILE A 117 21.57 -7.95 -37.31
C ILE A 117 21.29 -9.43 -37.62
N PRO A 118 20.27 -10.05 -36.98
CA PRO A 118 19.84 -11.41 -37.34
C PRO A 118 19.34 -11.42 -38.77
N ILE A 119 19.69 -12.49 -39.51
CA ILE A 119 19.32 -12.64 -40.91
C ILE A 119 18.47 -13.90 -41.07
N LEU A 120 17.28 -13.77 -41.60
CA LEU A 120 16.39 -14.87 -41.96
C LEU A 120 16.21 -14.93 -43.46
N LEU A 121 16.37 -16.13 -44.03
CA LEU A 121 16.06 -16.37 -45.43
C LEU A 121 14.62 -16.85 -45.59
N LEU A 122 13.90 -16.31 -46.57
CA LEU A 122 12.54 -16.70 -46.93
C LEU A 122 12.55 -17.22 -48.36
N ILE A 123 12.19 -18.48 -48.57
CA ILE A 123 12.19 -19.13 -49.88
C ILE A 123 10.76 -19.40 -50.36
N ASN A 124 10.49 -19.23 -51.64
CA ASN A 124 9.16 -19.35 -52.26
C ASN A 124 8.84 -20.77 -52.73
N ASN A 125 9.83 -21.66 -52.80
CA ASN A 125 9.70 -22.98 -53.39
C ASN A 125 10.34 -24.06 -52.52
N ASN A 126 9.57 -25.14 -52.31
CA ASN A 126 10.07 -26.30 -51.58
C ASN A 126 11.26 -27.01 -52.27
N SER A 127 11.40 -26.88 -53.59
CA SER A 127 12.51 -27.46 -54.33
C SER A 127 13.86 -26.84 -53.96
N ASP A 128 13.86 -25.61 -53.47
CA ASP A 128 15.05 -24.85 -53.11
C ASP A 128 15.52 -25.07 -51.66
N VAL A 129 14.71 -25.76 -50.87
CA VAL A 129 15.02 -26.05 -49.47
C VAL A 129 16.40 -26.70 -49.31
N ARG A 130 16.72 -27.70 -50.16
CA ARG A 130 18.02 -28.40 -50.05
C ARG A 130 19.20 -27.47 -50.33
N TYR A 131 19.10 -26.57 -51.30
CA TYR A 131 20.13 -25.62 -51.64
C TYR A 131 20.40 -24.65 -50.52
N PHE A 132 19.34 -24.01 -49.98
CA PHE A 132 19.49 -23.03 -48.94
C PHE A 132 19.77 -23.65 -47.54
N LYS A 133 19.38 -24.91 -47.28
CA LYS A 133 19.81 -25.64 -46.09
C LYS A 133 21.33 -25.83 -46.09
N ILE A 134 21.94 -26.20 -47.23
CA ILE A 134 23.39 -26.31 -47.36
C ILE A 134 24.08 -24.95 -47.29
N ALA A 135 23.52 -23.89 -47.92
CA ALA A 135 24.09 -22.55 -47.86
C ALA A 135 24.09 -22.01 -46.40
N ALA A 136 22.96 -22.13 -45.68
CA ALA A 136 22.85 -21.73 -44.30
C ALA A 136 23.80 -22.47 -43.35
N SER A 137 24.08 -23.76 -43.57
CA SER A 137 25.07 -24.50 -42.79
C SER A 137 26.52 -23.99 -43.00
N ARG A 138 26.82 -23.32 -44.14
CA ARG A 138 28.13 -22.80 -44.47
C ARG A 138 28.29 -21.31 -44.11
N ILE A 139 27.19 -20.58 -43.92
CA ILE A 139 27.18 -19.15 -43.64
C ILE A 139 26.58 -18.89 -42.24
N PRO A 140 27.40 -18.79 -41.18
CA PRO A 140 26.94 -18.71 -39.81
C PRO A 140 26.07 -17.47 -39.49
N SER A 141 26.10 -16.42 -40.34
CA SER A 141 25.30 -15.23 -40.20
C SER A 141 23.82 -15.42 -40.56
N ILE A 142 23.46 -16.57 -41.20
CA ILE A 142 22.06 -16.93 -41.44
C ILE A 142 21.51 -17.64 -40.23
N ASP A 143 20.58 -17.00 -39.52
CA ASP A 143 19.97 -17.58 -38.32
C ASP A 143 19.05 -18.76 -38.63
N ARG A 144 18.16 -18.58 -39.66
CA ARG A 144 17.24 -19.64 -40.10
C ARG A 144 16.77 -19.40 -41.54
N VAL A 145 16.26 -20.48 -42.15
CA VAL A 145 15.60 -20.45 -43.45
C VAL A 145 14.14 -20.79 -43.26
N PHE A 146 13.22 -20.06 -43.87
CA PHE A 146 11.78 -20.30 -43.84
C PHE A 146 11.22 -20.50 -45.25
N VAL A 147 10.13 -21.25 -45.37
CA VAL A 147 9.36 -21.40 -46.60
C VAL A 147 8.12 -20.56 -46.52
N TRP A 148 7.91 -19.70 -47.52
CA TRP A 148 6.67 -18.99 -47.67
C TRP A 148 5.62 -19.81 -48.43
N ASN A 149 4.48 -20.00 -47.85
CA ASN A 149 3.36 -20.76 -48.40
C ASN A 149 2.17 -19.87 -48.73
N GLY A 150 2.36 -18.56 -48.90
CA GLY A 150 1.29 -17.57 -49.14
C GLY A 150 0.62 -17.03 -47.87
N ASN A 151 0.98 -17.51 -46.66
CA ASN A 151 0.40 -17.05 -45.43
C ASN A 151 1.32 -16.00 -44.75
N SER A 152 0.78 -14.81 -44.49
CA SER A 152 1.50 -13.68 -43.83
C SER A 152 1.91 -14.01 -42.41
N ASN A 153 1.26 -14.97 -41.73
CA ASN A 153 1.62 -15.37 -40.36
C ASN A 153 3.06 -15.91 -40.24
N VAL A 154 3.71 -16.32 -41.33
CA VAL A 154 5.14 -16.69 -41.33
C VAL A 154 6.01 -15.50 -40.91
N PHE A 155 5.69 -14.27 -41.33
CA PHE A 155 6.46 -13.08 -40.93
C PHE A 155 6.32 -12.78 -39.43
N LEU A 156 5.10 -12.92 -38.89
CA LEU A 156 4.90 -12.81 -37.46
C LEU A 156 5.74 -13.88 -36.71
N ALA A 157 5.73 -15.11 -37.20
CA ALA A 157 6.51 -16.19 -36.61
C ALA A 157 8.02 -15.94 -36.70
N MET A 158 8.51 -15.39 -37.78
CA MET A 158 9.93 -15.02 -37.96
C MET A 158 10.35 -13.93 -36.96
N ILE A 159 9.52 -12.91 -36.78
CA ILE A 159 9.73 -11.83 -35.79
C ILE A 159 9.75 -12.41 -34.38
N LYS A 160 8.71 -13.18 -34.01
CA LYS A 160 8.59 -13.76 -32.68
C LYS A 160 9.68 -14.80 -32.38
N TYR A 161 10.12 -15.55 -33.37
CA TYR A 161 11.27 -16.47 -33.25
C TYR A 161 12.55 -15.70 -32.80
N ILE A 162 12.86 -14.57 -33.43
CA ILE A 162 14.02 -13.75 -33.07
C ILE A 162 13.81 -13.08 -31.70
N GLU A 163 12.62 -12.56 -31.43
CA GLU A 163 12.31 -11.97 -30.12
C GLU A 163 12.45 -13.00 -28.99
N ASP A 164 11.90 -14.20 -29.15
CA ASP A 164 11.96 -15.24 -28.15
C ASP A 164 13.39 -15.77 -27.93
N LYS A 165 14.15 -15.98 -29.01
CA LYS A 165 15.56 -16.39 -28.96
C LYS A 165 16.40 -15.37 -28.16
N LYS A 166 16.17 -14.05 -28.34
CA LYS A 166 16.93 -12.99 -27.66
C LYS A 166 16.47 -12.72 -26.22
N ASN A 167 15.24 -13.01 -25.89
CA ASN A 167 14.66 -12.63 -24.59
C ASN A 167 14.48 -13.80 -23.62
N ALA A 168 14.46 -15.06 -24.07
CA ALA A 168 14.11 -16.22 -23.24
C ALA A 168 14.93 -16.28 -21.94
N SER A 169 16.25 -16.19 -22.01
CA SER A 169 17.13 -16.29 -20.84
C SER A 169 16.88 -15.18 -19.80
N LYS A 170 16.60 -13.94 -20.25
CA LYS A 170 16.29 -12.85 -19.34
C LYS A 170 14.88 -12.95 -18.76
N ASP A 171 13.92 -13.27 -19.62
CA ASP A 171 12.50 -13.30 -19.25
C ASP A 171 12.17 -14.47 -18.31
N THR A 172 12.80 -15.63 -18.51
CA THR A 172 12.67 -16.78 -17.60
C THR A 172 13.22 -16.45 -16.21
N ARG A 173 14.39 -15.83 -16.14
CA ARG A 173 15.06 -15.51 -14.87
C ARG A 173 14.36 -14.40 -14.09
N LEU A 174 13.83 -13.36 -14.78
CA LEU A 174 13.20 -12.21 -14.11
C LEU A 174 11.73 -12.43 -13.81
N GLY A 175 10.99 -13.03 -14.76
CA GLY A 175 9.53 -13.11 -14.71
C GLY A 175 9.00 -14.54 -14.63
N GLY A 176 9.87 -15.55 -14.45
CA GLY A 176 9.44 -16.96 -14.46
C GLY A 176 8.73 -17.39 -15.74
N VAL A 177 9.02 -16.69 -16.86
CA VAL A 177 8.34 -16.95 -18.12
C VAL A 177 8.61 -18.38 -18.60
N ARG A 178 7.58 -19.03 -19.13
CA ARG A 178 7.65 -20.42 -19.57
C ARG A 178 8.23 -20.57 -20.95
N VAL A 179 8.79 -21.76 -21.22
CA VAL A 179 9.42 -22.14 -22.50
C VAL A 179 8.73 -23.34 -23.11
N ILE A 180 8.36 -23.22 -24.36
CA ILE A 180 7.93 -24.33 -25.23
C ILE A 180 9.12 -24.69 -26.10
N LEU A 181 9.61 -25.92 -26.00
CA LEU A 181 10.69 -26.43 -26.84
C LEU A 181 10.10 -27.13 -28.05
N LEU A 182 10.42 -26.65 -29.25
CA LEU A 182 10.11 -27.30 -30.53
C LEU A 182 11.40 -27.86 -31.12
N VAL A 183 11.45 -29.18 -31.28
CA VAL A 183 12.57 -29.86 -31.91
C VAL A 183 12.14 -30.34 -33.29
N GLU A 184 12.66 -29.69 -34.32
CA GLU A 184 12.32 -29.94 -35.71
C GLU A 184 13.46 -29.46 -36.63
N ASP A 185 13.98 -30.34 -37.45
CA ASP A 185 15.08 -30.01 -38.39
C ASP A 185 14.62 -29.74 -39.83
N SER A 186 13.38 -30.08 -40.13
CA SER A 186 12.79 -29.87 -41.47
C SER A 186 12.29 -28.47 -41.66
N ILE A 187 12.92 -27.71 -42.55
CA ILE A 187 12.54 -26.32 -42.90
C ILE A 187 11.06 -26.25 -43.29
N LYS A 188 10.55 -27.24 -44.03
CA LYS A 188 9.15 -27.29 -44.45
C LYS A 188 8.19 -27.37 -43.25
N TYR A 189 8.52 -28.21 -42.24
CA TYR A 189 7.59 -28.43 -41.13
C TYR A 189 7.67 -27.33 -40.10
N TYR A 190 8.85 -26.85 -39.67
CA TYR A 190 8.88 -25.79 -38.68
C TYR A 190 8.34 -24.45 -39.27
N SER A 191 8.48 -24.18 -40.58
CA SER A 191 7.85 -23.03 -41.25
C SER A 191 6.33 -23.08 -41.22
N ARG A 192 5.74 -24.29 -41.04
CA ARG A 192 4.30 -24.50 -40.89
C ARG A 192 3.86 -24.48 -39.44
N TYR A 193 4.65 -25.07 -38.53
CA TYR A 193 4.31 -25.18 -37.12
C TYR A 193 4.46 -23.89 -36.33
N LEU A 194 5.56 -23.15 -36.52
CA LEU A 194 5.81 -21.92 -35.78
C LEU A 194 4.69 -20.90 -35.90
N PRO A 195 4.16 -20.56 -37.07
CA PRO A 195 3.02 -19.67 -37.19
C PRO A 195 1.79 -20.14 -36.41
N LEU A 196 1.49 -21.43 -36.41
CA LEU A 196 0.37 -22.01 -35.66
C LEU A 196 0.60 -21.94 -34.15
N LEU A 197 1.80 -22.32 -33.69
CA LEU A 197 2.15 -22.26 -32.26
C LEU A 197 2.11 -20.83 -31.73
N PHE A 198 2.71 -19.87 -32.44
CA PHE A 198 2.69 -18.49 -32.02
C PHE A 198 1.26 -17.92 -31.99
N ALA A 199 0.46 -18.13 -33.04
CA ALA A 199 -0.92 -17.68 -33.07
C ALA A 199 -1.72 -18.25 -31.88
N SER A 200 -1.60 -19.57 -31.65
CA SER A 200 -2.30 -20.24 -30.56
C SER A 200 -1.88 -19.76 -29.17
N VAL A 201 -0.56 -19.72 -28.88
CA VAL A 201 -0.03 -19.24 -27.60
C VAL A 201 -0.43 -17.77 -27.34
N MET A 202 -0.38 -16.93 -28.38
CA MET A 202 -0.73 -15.50 -28.23
C MET A 202 -2.22 -15.33 -27.96
N THR A 203 -3.09 -16.03 -28.69
CA THR A 203 -4.54 -16.00 -28.48
C THR A 203 -4.93 -16.47 -27.08
N GLN A 204 -4.35 -17.58 -26.63
CA GLN A 204 -4.63 -18.13 -25.30
C GLN A 204 -4.11 -17.21 -24.18
N THR A 205 -2.93 -16.64 -24.33
CA THR A 205 -2.42 -15.64 -23.38
C THR A 205 -3.31 -14.43 -23.31
N GLN A 206 -3.84 -13.96 -24.45
CA GLN A 206 -4.76 -12.84 -24.49
C GLN A 206 -6.07 -13.15 -23.76
N ALA A 207 -6.64 -14.33 -23.97
CA ALA A 207 -7.85 -14.75 -23.26
C ALA A 207 -7.64 -14.72 -21.74
N LEU A 208 -6.55 -15.32 -21.24
CA LEU A 208 -6.21 -15.30 -19.81
C LEU A 208 -6.03 -13.90 -19.22
N VAL A 209 -5.46 -12.98 -20.01
CA VAL A 209 -5.23 -11.59 -19.55
C VAL A 209 -6.53 -10.78 -19.59
N SER A 210 -7.42 -11.06 -20.52
CA SER A 210 -8.71 -10.33 -20.70
C SER A 210 -9.70 -10.62 -19.58
N ASP A 211 -9.65 -11.82 -19.00
CA ASP A 211 -10.54 -12.24 -17.90
C ASP A 211 -10.21 -11.58 -16.55
N GLU A 212 -9.07 -10.89 -16.44
CA GLU A 212 -8.71 -10.19 -15.22
C GLU A 212 -9.30 -8.77 -15.18
N SER A 213 -9.92 -8.40 -14.06
CA SER A 213 -10.49 -7.07 -13.79
C SER A 213 -9.44 -5.99 -13.47
N THR A 214 -8.31 -5.98 -14.20
CA THR A 214 -7.16 -5.11 -13.99
C THR A 214 -7.09 -3.97 -15.01
N GLU A 215 -6.33 -2.91 -14.65
CA GLU A 215 -6.08 -1.77 -15.54
C GLU A 215 -5.48 -2.22 -16.89
N GLU A 216 -5.88 -1.60 -17.99
CA GLU A 216 -5.41 -1.89 -19.37
C GLU A 216 -3.88 -1.93 -19.48
N LEU A 217 -3.17 -1.01 -18.83
CA LEU A 217 -1.71 -1.01 -18.80
C LEU A 217 -1.12 -2.26 -18.17
N HIS A 218 -1.76 -2.78 -17.13
CA HIS A 218 -1.31 -4.01 -16.47
C HIS A 218 -1.50 -5.23 -17.39
N LYS A 219 -2.62 -5.29 -18.11
CA LYS A 219 -2.88 -6.31 -19.13
C LYS A 219 -1.80 -6.34 -20.20
N ILE A 220 -1.42 -5.17 -20.71
CA ILE A 220 -0.35 -5.04 -21.72
C ILE A 220 0.98 -5.58 -21.21
N PHE A 221 1.35 -5.25 -19.97
CA PHE A 221 2.60 -5.75 -19.39
C PHE A 221 2.54 -7.24 -19.10
N LYS A 222 1.41 -7.74 -18.61
CA LYS A 222 1.22 -9.18 -18.35
C LYS A 222 1.30 -10.01 -19.65
N TYR A 223 0.89 -9.46 -20.77
CA TYR A 223 1.05 -10.12 -22.07
C TYR A 223 2.51 -10.43 -22.43
N ARG A 224 3.49 -9.73 -21.85
CA ARG A 224 4.92 -10.02 -22.05
C ARG A 224 5.38 -11.32 -21.38
N THR A 225 4.58 -11.87 -20.47
CA THR A 225 4.85 -13.15 -19.79
C THR A 225 4.42 -14.37 -20.60
N ARG A 226 3.93 -14.18 -21.84
CA ARG A 226 3.57 -15.30 -22.71
C ARG A 226 4.72 -16.31 -22.83
N PRO A 227 4.43 -17.63 -22.92
CA PRO A 227 5.45 -18.63 -23.14
C PRO A 227 6.32 -18.31 -24.37
N LYS A 228 7.63 -18.55 -24.24
CA LYS A 228 8.60 -18.41 -25.33
C LYS A 228 8.69 -19.69 -26.10
N VAL A 229 8.68 -19.62 -27.43
CA VAL A 229 8.84 -20.79 -28.30
C VAL A 229 10.28 -20.83 -28.80
N LEU A 230 11.03 -21.85 -28.39
CA LEU A 230 12.41 -22.06 -28.83
C LEU A 230 12.47 -23.23 -29.81
N LEU A 231 12.96 -22.93 -31.01
CA LEU A 231 13.15 -23.92 -32.08
C LEU A 231 14.61 -24.38 -32.11
N VAL A 232 14.83 -25.68 -32.02
CA VAL A 232 16.14 -26.34 -32.21
C VAL A 232 16.05 -27.44 -33.24
N SER A 233 17.19 -27.86 -33.79
CA SER A 233 17.24 -28.83 -34.90
C SER A 233 18.09 -30.05 -34.62
N THR A 234 18.81 -30.10 -33.49
CA THR A 234 19.68 -31.19 -33.11
C THR A 234 19.37 -31.65 -31.70
N TYR A 235 19.81 -32.89 -31.39
CA TYR A 235 19.66 -33.46 -30.05
C TYR A 235 20.45 -32.67 -29.00
N GLU A 236 21.63 -32.23 -29.34
CA GLU A 236 22.55 -31.49 -28.48
C GLU A 236 21.97 -30.14 -28.11
N ASP A 237 21.47 -29.37 -29.11
CA ASP A 237 20.81 -28.11 -28.88
C ASP A 237 19.56 -28.27 -27.97
N ALA A 238 18.79 -29.35 -28.17
CA ALA A 238 17.64 -29.69 -27.35
C ALA A 238 18.02 -29.94 -25.89
N LEU A 239 19.09 -30.69 -25.65
CA LEU A 239 19.63 -30.92 -24.31
C LEU A 239 20.08 -29.63 -23.64
N GLU A 240 20.76 -28.74 -24.36
CA GLU A 240 21.19 -27.43 -23.85
C GLU A 240 20.02 -26.62 -23.39
N VAL A 241 18.96 -26.49 -24.20
CA VAL A 241 17.73 -25.80 -23.86
C VAL A 241 17.02 -26.44 -22.64
N ILE A 242 16.94 -27.77 -22.58
CA ILE A 242 16.33 -28.47 -21.44
C ILE A 242 17.11 -28.19 -20.16
N HIS A 243 18.44 -28.23 -20.20
CA HIS A 243 19.27 -27.95 -19.03
C HIS A 243 19.17 -26.48 -18.58
N GLU A 244 19.18 -25.51 -19.51
CA GLU A 244 19.10 -24.10 -19.21
C GLU A 244 17.73 -23.72 -18.62
N TYR A 245 16.64 -24.28 -19.19
CA TYR A 245 15.27 -23.92 -18.84
C TYR A 245 14.48 -24.98 -18.08
N LYS A 246 15.13 -25.98 -17.47
CA LYS A 246 14.47 -27.10 -16.80
C LYS A 246 13.35 -26.75 -15.84
N GLU A 247 13.47 -25.59 -15.13
CA GLU A 247 12.47 -25.10 -14.17
C GLU A 247 11.36 -24.26 -14.84
N ASN A 248 11.59 -23.86 -16.09
CA ASN A 248 10.66 -23.02 -16.84
C ASN A 248 10.03 -23.77 -18.02
N LEU A 249 10.39 -25.02 -18.26
CA LEU A 249 9.87 -25.76 -19.40
C LEU A 249 8.37 -26.05 -19.23
N LEU A 250 7.57 -25.62 -20.20
CA LEU A 250 6.13 -25.84 -20.22
C LEU A 250 5.74 -27.11 -20.96
N CYS A 251 6.33 -27.34 -22.15
CA CYS A 251 6.17 -28.58 -22.90
C CYS A 251 7.33 -28.80 -23.88
N VAL A 252 7.44 -30.02 -24.36
CA VAL A 252 8.35 -30.37 -25.45
C VAL A 252 7.56 -30.98 -26.60
N ILE A 253 7.72 -30.39 -27.78
CA ILE A 253 7.17 -30.87 -29.06
C ILE A 253 8.37 -31.36 -29.87
N SER A 254 8.43 -32.64 -30.18
CA SER A 254 9.60 -33.22 -30.85
C SER A 254 9.22 -34.00 -32.09
N ASP A 255 10.02 -33.83 -33.14
CA ASP A 255 10.04 -34.80 -34.23
C ASP A 255 10.59 -36.15 -33.71
N VAL A 256 10.33 -37.21 -34.42
CA VAL A 256 10.90 -38.56 -34.13
C VAL A 256 12.35 -38.65 -34.57
N LYS A 257 12.67 -38.13 -35.77
CA LYS A 257 13.94 -38.25 -36.43
C LYS A 257 14.63 -36.92 -36.64
N PHE A 258 15.81 -36.76 -36.08
CA PHE A 258 16.69 -35.59 -36.30
C PHE A 258 18.13 -35.94 -35.93
N ALA A 259 19.06 -35.02 -36.20
CA ALA A 259 20.49 -35.26 -36.00
C ALA A 259 20.87 -35.40 -34.51
N ARG A 260 21.68 -36.45 -34.23
CA ARG A 260 22.35 -36.69 -32.96
C ARG A 260 23.83 -36.99 -33.23
N ASN A 261 24.75 -36.28 -32.61
CA ASN A 261 26.18 -36.31 -32.89
C ASN A 261 26.49 -36.11 -34.39
N GLY A 262 25.75 -35.30 -35.08
CA GLY A 262 25.91 -35.01 -36.51
C GLY A 262 25.39 -36.09 -37.47
N ILE A 263 24.73 -37.13 -36.98
CA ILE A 263 24.15 -38.21 -37.77
C ILE A 263 22.64 -38.26 -37.53
N ASP A 264 21.86 -38.46 -38.59
CA ASP A 264 20.41 -38.62 -38.47
C ASP A 264 20.09 -39.90 -37.66
N ASP A 265 19.38 -39.73 -36.54
CA ASP A 265 18.96 -40.79 -35.64
C ASP A 265 17.43 -40.93 -35.66
N GLU A 266 16.92 -42.14 -35.99
CA GLU A 266 15.49 -42.41 -36.13
C GLU A 266 14.74 -42.49 -34.79
N ASP A 267 15.47 -42.56 -33.69
CA ASP A 267 14.95 -42.68 -32.34
C ASP A 267 15.21 -41.42 -31.48
N ALA A 268 15.88 -40.42 -32.05
CA ALA A 268 16.32 -39.23 -31.33
C ALA A 268 15.21 -38.58 -30.52
N GLY A 269 14.00 -38.44 -31.11
CA GLY A 269 12.87 -37.82 -30.43
C GLY A 269 12.34 -38.64 -29.26
N ILE A 270 12.26 -39.95 -29.41
CA ILE A 270 11.81 -40.85 -28.33
C ILE A 270 12.80 -40.80 -27.15
N GLU A 271 14.09 -40.89 -27.45
CA GLU A 271 15.15 -40.85 -26.43
C GLU A 271 15.18 -39.47 -25.74
N LEU A 272 14.93 -38.37 -26.47
CA LEU A 272 14.81 -37.05 -25.90
C LEU A 272 13.63 -36.95 -24.91
N LEU A 273 12.45 -37.44 -25.28
CA LEU A 273 11.27 -37.44 -24.42
C LEU A 273 11.47 -38.31 -23.17
N LYS A 274 12.15 -39.47 -23.27
CA LYS A 274 12.57 -40.29 -22.13
C LYS A 274 13.50 -39.49 -21.20
N PHE A 275 14.50 -38.82 -21.76
CA PHE A 275 15.45 -38.00 -21.01
C PHE A 275 14.73 -36.85 -20.25
N VAL A 276 13.78 -36.17 -20.88
CA VAL A 276 12.98 -35.11 -20.24
C VAL A 276 12.26 -35.64 -19.02
N LYS A 277 11.60 -36.80 -19.12
CA LYS A 277 10.89 -37.43 -17.99
C LYS A 277 11.80 -37.81 -16.82
N GLN A 278 13.01 -38.24 -17.12
CA GLN A 278 13.98 -38.62 -16.07
C GLN A 278 14.64 -37.41 -15.41
N THR A 279 14.72 -36.28 -16.13
CA THR A 279 15.47 -35.09 -15.69
C THR A 279 14.59 -34.10 -14.92
N LEU A 280 13.32 -33.96 -15.30
CA LEU A 280 12.43 -32.99 -14.68
C LEU A 280 11.81 -33.54 -13.38
N ARG A 281 11.69 -32.65 -12.39
CA ARG A 281 11.07 -32.96 -11.08
C ARG A 281 9.56 -33.13 -11.16
N TYR A 282 8.92 -32.52 -12.16
CA TYR A 282 7.48 -32.54 -12.38
C TYR A 282 7.16 -32.98 -13.82
N PRO A 283 6.05 -33.69 -14.05
CA PRO A 283 5.63 -34.05 -15.38
C PRO A 283 5.21 -32.85 -16.18
N ILE A 284 5.65 -32.73 -17.41
CA ILE A 284 5.20 -31.75 -18.38
C ILE A 284 4.56 -32.44 -19.58
N PRO A 285 3.62 -31.78 -20.29
CA PRO A 285 3.10 -32.30 -21.55
C PRO A 285 4.19 -32.53 -22.58
N LEU A 286 4.18 -33.71 -23.18
CA LEU A 286 5.10 -34.12 -24.24
C LEU A 286 4.30 -34.42 -25.49
N LEU A 287 4.78 -33.99 -26.65
CA LEU A 287 4.14 -34.20 -27.92
C LEU A 287 5.17 -34.74 -28.92
N LEU A 288 4.89 -35.89 -29.47
CA LEU A 288 5.66 -36.46 -30.55
C LEU A 288 4.96 -36.21 -31.88
N GLN A 289 5.71 -35.80 -32.88
CA GLN A 289 5.17 -35.54 -34.21
C GLN A 289 5.90 -36.41 -35.25
N SER A 290 5.16 -37.03 -36.17
CA SER A 290 5.72 -37.83 -37.21
C SER A 290 4.80 -37.86 -38.44
N HIS A 291 5.33 -38.14 -39.61
CA HIS A 291 4.55 -38.46 -40.79
C HIS A 291 4.15 -39.95 -40.88
N ASP A 292 4.79 -40.80 -40.05
CA ASP A 292 4.48 -42.22 -39.93
C ASP A 292 3.58 -42.46 -38.70
N ILE A 293 2.36 -42.92 -38.93
CA ILE A 293 1.36 -43.17 -37.91
C ILE A 293 1.75 -44.33 -36.96
N SER A 294 2.66 -45.21 -37.37
CA SER A 294 3.16 -46.28 -36.51
C SER A 294 3.87 -45.76 -35.26
N ASN A 295 4.38 -44.53 -35.30
CA ASN A 295 5.02 -43.89 -34.18
C ASN A 295 4.04 -43.46 -33.05
N ALA A 296 2.70 -43.53 -33.31
CA ALA A 296 1.71 -43.29 -32.28
C ALA A 296 1.80 -44.27 -31.11
N ALA A 297 2.08 -45.54 -31.37
CA ALA A 297 2.30 -46.54 -30.32
C ALA A 297 3.53 -46.22 -29.48
N ARG A 298 4.63 -45.81 -30.12
CA ARG A 298 5.87 -45.40 -29.46
C ARG A 298 5.70 -44.11 -28.61
N ALA A 299 4.89 -43.18 -29.08
CA ALA A 299 4.52 -41.99 -28.30
C ALA A 299 3.77 -42.37 -27.01
N SER A 300 2.83 -43.35 -27.14
CA SER A 300 2.08 -43.87 -25.98
C SER A 300 2.97 -44.54 -24.94
N GLU A 301 4.02 -45.28 -25.36
CA GLU A 301 5.00 -45.90 -24.44
C GLU A 301 5.73 -44.86 -23.57
N VAL A 302 5.98 -43.70 -24.11
CA VAL A 302 6.57 -42.56 -23.37
C VAL A 302 5.53 -41.63 -22.80
N HIS A 303 4.23 -41.96 -22.82
CA HIS A 303 3.10 -41.14 -22.41
C HIS A 303 3.15 -39.74 -23.02
N ALA A 304 3.47 -39.63 -24.27
CA ALA A 304 3.43 -38.39 -25.04
C ALA A 304 2.19 -38.43 -25.95
N GLY A 305 1.63 -37.24 -26.19
CA GLY A 305 0.64 -37.05 -27.26
C GLY A 305 1.29 -37.34 -28.62
N PHE A 306 0.49 -37.64 -29.63
CA PHE A 306 0.96 -37.86 -30.98
C PHE A 306 0.19 -37.04 -32.00
N ILE A 307 0.91 -36.37 -32.91
CA ILE A 307 0.31 -35.63 -34.06
C ILE A 307 0.92 -36.12 -35.36
N ASN A 308 0.05 -36.42 -36.34
CA ASN A 308 0.49 -36.74 -37.69
C ASN A 308 0.80 -35.44 -38.47
N LYS A 309 2.05 -35.29 -38.93
CA LYS A 309 2.51 -34.14 -39.71
C LYS A 309 1.74 -33.92 -41.02
N ASN A 310 1.13 -34.97 -41.56
CA ASN A 310 0.36 -34.96 -42.81
C ASN A 310 -1.16 -34.89 -42.57
N SER A 311 -1.59 -34.67 -41.31
CA SER A 311 -3.01 -34.50 -41.01
C SER A 311 -3.57 -33.22 -41.64
N ASP A 312 -4.77 -33.34 -42.22
CA ASP A 312 -5.54 -32.20 -42.75
C ASP A 312 -6.06 -31.31 -41.61
N SER A 313 -6.19 -31.87 -40.39
CA SER A 313 -6.61 -31.19 -39.17
C SER A 313 -5.43 -30.69 -38.31
N LEU A 314 -4.21 -30.61 -38.80
CA LEU A 314 -3.01 -30.30 -38.08
C LEU A 314 -3.13 -29.03 -37.20
N SER A 315 -3.76 -27.98 -37.74
CA SER A 315 -4.01 -26.72 -36.98
C SER A 315 -4.96 -26.93 -35.81
N HIS A 316 -5.98 -27.76 -36.02
CA HIS A 316 -6.93 -28.11 -34.95
C HIS A 316 -6.27 -28.97 -33.89
N ASP A 317 -5.51 -29.99 -34.30
CA ASP A 317 -4.83 -30.92 -33.40
C ASP A 317 -3.80 -30.21 -32.50
N ILE A 318 -3.05 -29.26 -33.04
CA ILE A 318 -2.11 -28.43 -32.27
C ILE A 318 -2.88 -27.51 -31.28
N ASN A 319 -3.95 -26.85 -31.70
CA ASN A 319 -4.76 -26.01 -30.84
C ASN A 319 -5.41 -26.84 -29.71
N GLU A 320 -5.92 -28.02 -30.03
CA GLU A 320 -6.51 -28.94 -29.05
C GLU A 320 -5.44 -29.37 -28.02
N PHE A 321 -4.25 -29.74 -28.48
CA PHE A 321 -3.14 -30.10 -27.59
C PHE A 321 -2.78 -28.93 -26.64
N ILE A 322 -2.64 -27.72 -27.16
CA ILE A 322 -2.30 -26.53 -26.38
C ILE A 322 -3.38 -26.25 -25.32
N ASN A 323 -4.64 -26.28 -25.71
CA ASN A 323 -5.76 -25.97 -24.83
C ASN A 323 -5.95 -27.02 -23.74
N SER A 324 -5.84 -28.29 -24.13
CA SER A 324 -6.13 -29.42 -23.23
C SER A 324 -4.94 -29.79 -22.31
N ASN A 325 -3.70 -29.58 -22.76
CA ASN A 325 -2.54 -30.09 -22.05
C ASN A 325 -1.63 -29.00 -21.45
N LEU A 326 -1.67 -27.76 -21.97
CA LEU A 326 -0.81 -26.71 -21.46
C LEU A 326 -1.47 -25.88 -20.35
N GLY A 327 -2.67 -26.27 -19.90
CA GLY A 327 -3.38 -25.63 -18.80
C GLY A 327 -3.99 -24.25 -19.14
N PHE A 328 -4.06 -23.88 -20.41
CA PHE A 328 -4.70 -22.64 -20.84
C PHE A 328 -6.24 -22.71 -20.75
N GLY A 329 -6.82 -23.93 -20.76
CA GLY A 329 -8.25 -24.15 -20.58
C GLY A 329 -8.70 -24.01 -19.12
N ASP A 330 -10.02 -24.08 -18.90
CA ASP A 330 -10.63 -24.05 -17.57
C ASP A 330 -10.20 -25.25 -16.73
N PHE A 331 -10.10 -25.06 -15.39
CA PHE A 331 -9.91 -26.19 -14.50
C PHE A 331 -11.24 -26.87 -14.22
N ILE A 332 -11.37 -28.11 -14.66
CA ILE A 332 -12.60 -28.89 -14.50
C ILE A 332 -12.45 -29.78 -13.28
N PHE A 333 -13.13 -29.43 -12.20
CA PHE A 333 -13.22 -30.29 -11.02
C PHE A 333 -14.07 -31.51 -11.33
N ARG A 334 -13.56 -32.70 -11.01
CA ARG A 334 -14.20 -33.98 -11.26
C ARG A 334 -14.35 -34.77 -9.97
N ASP A 335 -15.40 -35.59 -9.89
CA ASP A 335 -15.53 -36.58 -8.82
C ASP A 335 -14.65 -37.81 -9.07
N SER A 336 -14.67 -38.77 -8.15
CA SER A 336 -13.93 -40.03 -8.25
C SER A 336 -14.33 -40.91 -9.45
N LEU A 337 -15.49 -40.63 -10.06
CA LEU A 337 -16.00 -41.34 -11.25
C LEU A 337 -15.66 -40.57 -12.56
N GLY A 338 -15.03 -39.41 -12.45
CA GLY A 338 -14.68 -38.56 -13.58
C GLY A 338 -15.79 -37.58 -14.04
N ASN A 339 -16.93 -37.50 -13.32
CA ASN A 339 -17.98 -36.55 -13.66
C ASN A 339 -17.59 -35.12 -13.27
N GLN A 340 -17.96 -34.15 -14.10
CA GLN A 340 -17.72 -32.71 -13.81
C GLN A 340 -18.61 -32.24 -12.67
N ILE A 341 -18.01 -31.63 -11.66
CA ILE A 341 -18.70 -31.06 -10.47
C ILE A 341 -18.49 -29.54 -10.32
N GLY A 342 -17.50 -28.98 -11.03
CA GLY A 342 -17.25 -27.54 -11.04
C GLY A 342 -16.29 -27.17 -12.14
N VAL A 343 -16.29 -25.90 -12.51
CA VAL A 343 -15.38 -25.33 -13.52
C VAL A 343 -14.81 -24.02 -12.98
N ALA A 344 -13.50 -23.89 -12.96
CA ALA A 344 -12.79 -22.65 -12.62
C ALA A 344 -12.11 -22.08 -13.87
N GLN A 345 -12.49 -20.90 -14.26
CA GLN A 345 -11.93 -20.17 -15.40
C GLN A 345 -10.68 -19.40 -15.01
N ASN A 346 -10.61 -18.94 -13.77
CA ASN A 346 -9.54 -18.13 -13.24
C ASN A 346 -9.11 -18.59 -11.82
N LEU A 347 -8.03 -18.00 -11.28
CA LEU A 347 -7.48 -18.38 -9.98
C LEU A 347 -8.49 -18.15 -8.84
N HIS A 348 -9.26 -17.07 -8.90
CA HIS A 348 -10.25 -16.74 -7.88
C HIS A 348 -11.37 -17.80 -7.80
N GLU A 349 -11.91 -18.21 -8.96
CA GLU A 349 -12.91 -19.30 -9.02
C GLU A 349 -12.32 -20.64 -8.58
N PHE A 350 -11.06 -20.89 -8.94
CA PHE A 350 -10.33 -22.07 -8.48
C PHE A 350 -10.23 -22.13 -6.96
N GLU A 351 -9.84 -21.03 -6.32
CA GLU A 351 -9.75 -20.92 -4.86
C GLU A 351 -11.11 -21.10 -4.19
N LYS A 352 -12.14 -20.48 -4.76
CA LYS A 352 -13.52 -20.64 -4.29
C LYS A 352 -13.94 -22.09 -4.35
N LEU A 353 -13.77 -22.76 -5.49
CA LEU A 353 -14.15 -24.16 -5.68
C LEU A 353 -13.32 -25.11 -4.82
N ILE A 354 -12.04 -24.86 -4.58
CA ILE A 354 -11.24 -25.63 -3.61
C ILE A 354 -11.90 -25.63 -2.22
N SER A 355 -12.54 -24.53 -1.81
CA SER A 355 -13.23 -24.44 -0.53
C SER A 355 -14.58 -25.19 -0.51
N GLU A 356 -15.24 -25.33 -1.65
CA GLU A 356 -16.63 -25.82 -1.80
C GLU A 356 -16.73 -27.27 -2.25
N VAL A 357 -15.82 -27.73 -3.16
CA VAL A 357 -15.92 -29.09 -3.75
C VAL A 357 -15.72 -30.18 -2.71
N PRO A 358 -16.31 -31.40 -2.89
CA PRO A 358 -16.05 -32.56 -2.04
C PRO A 358 -14.55 -32.89 -1.97
N VAL A 359 -14.10 -33.41 -0.82
CA VAL A 359 -12.68 -33.75 -0.59
C VAL A 359 -12.20 -34.84 -1.56
N GLU A 360 -13.09 -35.71 -1.99
CA GLU A 360 -12.84 -36.77 -2.97
C GLU A 360 -12.36 -36.20 -4.31
N SER A 361 -12.88 -35.04 -4.72
CA SER A 361 -12.41 -34.34 -5.91
C SER A 361 -10.98 -33.83 -5.74
N LEU A 362 -10.65 -33.28 -4.57
CA LEU A 362 -9.28 -32.83 -4.29
C LEU A 362 -8.29 -33.97 -4.34
N ILE A 363 -8.67 -35.16 -3.83
CA ILE A 363 -7.86 -36.36 -3.89
C ILE A 363 -7.68 -36.84 -5.34
N PHE A 364 -8.75 -36.83 -6.12
CA PHE A 364 -8.72 -37.22 -7.54
C PHE A 364 -7.69 -36.40 -8.31
N HIS A 365 -7.77 -35.08 -8.23
CA HIS A 365 -6.88 -34.15 -8.92
C HIS A 365 -5.46 -34.11 -8.29
N GLY A 366 -5.36 -34.30 -6.98
CA GLY A 366 -4.06 -34.37 -6.31
C GLY A 366 -3.22 -35.59 -6.73
N LYS A 367 -3.85 -36.74 -6.97
CA LYS A 367 -3.15 -37.93 -7.47
C LYS A 367 -2.52 -37.75 -8.86
N SER A 368 -3.18 -36.96 -9.72
CA SER A 368 -2.70 -36.70 -11.10
C SER A 368 -1.85 -35.41 -11.17
N ASN A 369 -1.66 -34.71 -10.06
CA ASN A 369 -0.94 -33.43 -10.00
C ASN A 369 -1.56 -32.30 -10.88
N ASP A 370 -2.87 -32.39 -11.13
CA ASP A 370 -3.59 -31.49 -12.04
C ASP A 370 -3.53 -30.05 -11.56
N PHE A 371 -3.61 -29.81 -10.24
CA PHE A 371 -3.53 -28.48 -9.65
C PHE A 371 -2.25 -27.75 -10.04
N SER A 372 -1.10 -28.41 -9.84
CA SER A 372 0.20 -27.82 -10.15
C SER A 372 0.36 -27.58 -11.65
N THR A 373 -0.11 -28.49 -12.49
CA THR A 373 -0.04 -28.34 -13.96
C THR A 373 -0.82 -27.11 -14.42
N TRP A 374 -2.03 -26.94 -13.92
CA TRP A 374 -2.90 -25.81 -14.29
C TRP A 374 -2.36 -24.46 -13.76
N LEU A 375 -1.86 -24.44 -12.52
CA LEU A 375 -1.25 -23.25 -11.92
C LEU A 375 0.04 -22.85 -12.64
N VAL A 376 0.86 -23.82 -13.02
CA VAL A 376 2.07 -23.57 -13.82
C VAL A 376 1.75 -22.88 -15.14
N ALA A 377 0.73 -23.36 -15.86
CA ALA A 377 0.33 -22.77 -17.13
C ALA A 377 -0.12 -21.31 -17.01
N ARG A 378 -0.69 -20.92 -15.86
CA ARG A 378 -1.11 -19.55 -15.55
C ARG A 378 0.01 -18.67 -14.96
N GLY A 379 1.22 -19.20 -14.86
CA GLY A 379 2.36 -18.46 -14.29
C GLY A 379 2.40 -18.44 -12.77
N GLU A 380 1.49 -19.19 -12.09
CA GLU A 380 1.42 -19.28 -10.62
C GLU A 380 2.42 -20.34 -10.08
N ILE A 381 3.70 -20.16 -10.45
CA ILE A 381 4.78 -21.13 -10.20
C ILE A 381 4.99 -21.34 -8.71
N ASN A 382 5.01 -20.25 -7.92
CA ASN A 382 5.25 -20.33 -6.48
C ASN A 382 4.18 -21.16 -5.76
N ILE A 383 2.93 -21.12 -6.23
CA ILE A 383 1.83 -21.92 -5.68
C ILE A 383 2.04 -23.38 -6.11
N ALA A 384 2.28 -23.59 -7.41
CA ALA A 384 2.45 -24.90 -7.99
C ALA A 384 3.61 -25.69 -7.34
N GLU A 385 4.80 -25.10 -7.20
CA GLU A 385 5.96 -25.72 -6.58
C GLU A 385 5.72 -26.13 -5.12
N ARG A 386 4.93 -25.36 -4.38
CA ARG A 386 4.60 -25.66 -2.99
C ARG A 386 3.54 -26.74 -2.85
N LEU A 387 2.71 -26.96 -3.88
CA LEU A 387 1.69 -28.00 -3.88
C LEU A 387 2.25 -29.34 -4.37
N ILE A 388 3.27 -29.37 -5.24
CA ILE A 388 3.90 -30.58 -5.79
C ILE A 388 4.32 -31.61 -4.72
N PRO A 389 4.93 -31.22 -3.56
CA PRO A 389 5.37 -32.21 -2.56
C PRO A 389 4.23 -32.94 -1.88
N TYR A 390 3.03 -32.38 -1.87
CA TYR A 390 1.89 -32.95 -1.14
C TYR A 390 1.17 -34.00 -2.00
N LYS A 391 1.64 -35.23 -1.91
CA LYS A 391 0.92 -36.38 -2.48
C LYS A 391 -0.20 -36.79 -1.55
N THR A 392 -1.32 -37.16 -2.15
CA THR A 392 -2.54 -37.53 -1.40
C THR A 392 -2.36 -38.76 -0.51
N ASP A 393 -1.40 -39.60 -0.80
CA ASP A 393 -1.10 -40.80 -0.03
C ASP A 393 -0.36 -40.53 1.30
N GLU A 394 0.07 -39.31 1.53
CA GLU A 394 0.77 -38.89 2.75
C GLU A 394 -0.18 -38.27 3.83
N PHE A 395 -1.46 -38.10 3.52
CA PHE A 395 -2.42 -37.58 4.47
C PHE A 395 -3.28 -38.70 5.09
N ASP A 396 -3.16 -38.90 6.41
CA ASP A 396 -4.05 -39.78 7.19
C ASP A 396 -5.50 -39.30 7.18
N ASP A 397 -5.70 -37.97 6.98
CA ASP A 397 -7.00 -37.32 6.91
C ASP A 397 -7.10 -36.47 5.64
N PRO A 398 -7.96 -36.83 4.68
CA PRO A 398 -8.13 -36.11 3.42
C PRO A 398 -8.57 -34.63 3.59
N SER A 399 -9.23 -34.28 4.71
CA SER A 399 -9.63 -32.89 4.97
C SER A 399 -8.42 -31.95 5.11
N LYS A 400 -7.29 -32.45 5.60
CA LYS A 400 -6.04 -31.70 5.72
C LYS A 400 -5.47 -31.26 4.37
N LEU A 401 -5.76 -31.97 3.28
CA LEU A 401 -5.33 -31.54 1.95
C LEU A 401 -5.93 -30.19 1.57
N ARG A 402 -7.21 -29.97 1.88
CA ARG A 402 -7.86 -28.68 1.66
C ARG A 402 -7.20 -27.59 2.49
N GLU A 403 -6.97 -27.82 3.77
CA GLU A 403 -6.31 -26.87 4.66
C GLU A 403 -4.91 -26.47 4.15
N VAL A 404 -4.14 -27.46 3.69
CA VAL A 404 -2.80 -27.22 3.12
C VAL A 404 -2.88 -26.40 1.84
N ILE A 405 -3.77 -26.73 0.90
CA ILE A 405 -3.93 -25.96 -0.34
C ILE A 405 -4.32 -24.53 -0.01
N MET A 406 -5.32 -24.32 0.84
CA MET A 406 -5.79 -23.00 1.24
C MET A 406 -4.69 -22.22 1.98
N SER A 407 -3.92 -22.86 2.83
CA SER A 407 -2.79 -22.25 3.54
C SER A 407 -1.68 -21.81 2.58
N VAL A 408 -1.37 -22.64 1.57
CA VAL A 408 -0.37 -22.29 0.54
C VAL A 408 -0.83 -21.10 -0.28
N LEU A 409 -2.10 -21.09 -0.70
CA LEU A 409 -2.71 -19.97 -1.44
C LEU A 409 -2.65 -18.70 -0.61
N ALA A 410 -3.11 -18.75 0.63
CA ALA A 410 -3.11 -17.59 1.53
C ALA A 410 -1.70 -17.01 1.78
N ASP A 411 -0.70 -17.88 2.02
CA ASP A 411 0.69 -17.43 2.24
C ASP A 411 1.34 -16.81 0.98
N VAL A 412 1.02 -17.34 -0.20
CA VAL A 412 1.52 -16.76 -1.45
C VAL A 412 0.84 -15.42 -1.72
N HIS A 413 -0.48 -15.31 -1.52
CA HIS A 413 -1.20 -14.05 -1.63
C HIS A 413 -0.68 -13.01 -0.65
N GLU A 414 -0.47 -13.40 0.61
CA GLU A 414 0.08 -12.50 1.61
C GLU A 414 1.48 -11.99 1.19
N LYS A 415 2.37 -12.89 0.76
CA LYS A 415 3.73 -12.52 0.30
C LYS A 415 3.71 -11.62 -0.94
N ARG A 416 2.83 -11.89 -1.88
CA ARG A 416 2.69 -11.13 -3.14
C ARG A 416 2.14 -9.74 -2.90
N ASN A 417 1.18 -9.63 -1.98
CA ASN A 417 0.44 -8.39 -1.71
C ASN A 417 1.08 -7.51 -0.64
N ARG A 418 2.15 -7.95 0.01
CA ARG A 418 2.85 -7.19 1.06
C ARG A 418 3.15 -5.75 0.67
N GLY A 419 2.71 -4.81 1.50
CA GLY A 419 2.92 -3.37 1.31
C GLY A 419 2.18 -2.78 0.10
N ARG A 420 1.22 -3.51 -0.47
CA ARG A 420 0.44 -3.07 -1.64
C ARG A 420 -0.97 -2.66 -1.26
N ILE A 421 -1.60 -1.93 -2.16
CA ILE A 421 -3.04 -1.69 -2.15
C ILE A 421 -3.65 -2.67 -3.15
N ILE A 422 -4.58 -3.49 -2.67
CA ILE A 422 -5.28 -4.48 -3.48
C ILE A 422 -6.77 -4.12 -3.56
N ASN A 423 -7.43 -4.55 -4.62
CA ASN A 423 -8.89 -4.39 -4.72
C ASN A 423 -9.59 -5.36 -3.78
N PHE A 424 -10.83 -5.02 -3.44
CA PHE A 424 -11.66 -5.82 -2.55
C PHE A 424 -11.82 -7.25 -3.06
N ASP A 425 -11.45 -8.18 -2.22
CA ASP A 425 -11.65 -9.61 -2.38
C ASP A 425 -12.01 -10.18 -0.99
N PRO A 426 -13.17 -10.85 -0.85
CA PRO A 426 -13.58 -11.41 0.44
C PRO A 426 -12.54 -12.32 1.08
N PHE A 427 -11.79 -13.09 0.29
CA PHE A 427 -10.78 -14.01 0.81
C PHE A 427 -9.53 -13.31 1.39
N LEU A 428 -9.35 -12.02 1.10
CA LEU A 428 -8.17 -11.25 1.49
C LEU A 428 -8.43 -10.24 2.61
N LEU A 429 -9.62 -10.24 3.23
CA LEU A 429 -10.00 -9.23 4.24
C LEU A 429 -9.23 -9.33 5.57
N ASN A 430 -8.75 -10.49 5.93
CA ASN A 430 -8.06 -10.72 7.21
C ASN A 430 -6.54 -10.50 7.16
N GLY A 431 -6.01 -10.09 6.01
CA GLY A 431 -4.57 -9.85 5.86
C GLY A 431 -4.13 -8.51 6.49
N ASN A 432 -3.03 -8.54 7.23
CA ASN A 432 -2.48 -7.37 7.94
C ASN A 432 -1.20 -6.80 7.31
N ARG A 433 -0.83 -7.29 6.12
CA ARG A 433 0.40 -6.88 5.40
C ARG A 433 0.13 -6.12 4.11
N TYR A 434 -1.11 -5.83 3.81
CA TYR A 434 -1.57 -5.08 2.64
C TYR A 434 -2.84 -4.32 2.99
N ILE A 435 -3.24 -3.41 2.12
CA ILE A 435 -4.45 -2.61 2.29
C ILE A 435 -5.47 -3.05 1.24
N VAL A 436 -6.69 -3.31 1.69
CA VAL A 436 -7.82 -3.65 0.83
C VAL A 436 -8.55 -2.37 0.44
N ARG A 437 -8.72 -2.10 -0.85
CA ARG A 437 -9.50 -0.98 -1.36
C ARG A 437 -10.91 -1.45 -1.74
N MET A 438 -11.91 -0.95 -1.03
CA MET A 438 -13.32 -1.19 -1.27
C MET A 438 -13.92 -0.01 -2.04
N GLY A 439 -14.06 -0.15 -3.34
CA GLY A 439 -14.44 0.96 -4.25
C GLY A 439 -13.25 1.69 -4.87
N LEU A 440 -13.52 2.49 -5.88
CA LEU A 440 -12.51 3.23 -6.63
C LEU A 440 -12.28 4.63 -6.04
N GLY A 441 -11.27 5.32 -6.55
CA GLY A 441 -10.94 6.70 -6.18
C GLY A 441 -9.78 6.83 -5.20
N SER A 442 -9.61 8.04 -4.69
CA SER A 442 -8.56 8.36 -3.71
C SER A 442 -8.79 7.63 -2.39
N LEU A 443 -7.71 7.27 -1.72
CA LEU A 443 -7.73 6.72 -0.37
C LEU A 443 -7.85 7.81 0.72
N GLY A 444 -7.87 9.08 0.34
CA GLY A 444 -7.76 10.21 1.27
C GLY A 444 -6.40 10.34 1.94
N GLY A 445 -6.23 11.31 2.82
CA GLY A 445 -4.94 11.60 3.44
C GLY A 445 -4.50 10.53 4.42
N LYS A 446 -5.34 10.15 5.40
CA LYS A 446 -5.01 9.04 6.32
C LYS A 446 -4.77 7.74 5.56
N GLY A 447 -5.61 7.40 4.57
CA GLY A 447 -5.46 6.21 3.78
C GLY A 447 -4.15 6.17 3.00
N ARG A 448 -3.72 7.31 2.43
CA ARG A 448 -2.39 7.43 1.79
C ARG A 448 -1.25 7.24 2.80
N GLY A 449 -1.37 7.86 3.98
CA GLY A 449 -0.40 7.68 5.07
C GLY A 449 -0.27 6.23 5.52
N LEU A 450 -1.40 5.53 5.69
CA LEU A 450 -1.44 4.11 6.03
C LEU A 450 -0.81 3.25 4.92
N ALA A 451 -1.13 3.52 3.64
CA ALA A 451 -0.54 2.80 2.51
C ALA A 451 0.98 3.01 2.42
N PHE A 452 1.44 4.23 2.67
CA PHE A 452 2.85 4.56 2.73
C PHE A 452 3.57 3.83 3.88
N MET A 453 3.00 3.85 5.09
CA MET A 453 3.55 3.11 6.24
C MET A 453 3.61 1.61 5.97
N SER A 454 2.53 1.02 5.44
CA SER A 454 2.48 -0.40 5.08
C SER A 454 3.59 -0.76 4.10
N ASN A 455 3.74 0.03 3.04
CA ASN A 455 4.81 -0.17 2.06
C ASN A 455 6.19 -0.06 2.70
N LEU A 456 6.42 0.93 3.55
CA LEU A 456 7.72 1.15 4.18
C LEU A 456 8.08 0.00 5.14
N VAL A 457 7.17 -0.37 6.04
CA VAL A 457 7.39 -1.42 7.05
C VAL A 457 7.62 -2.78 6.38
N GLU A 458 6.85 -3.10 5.35
CA GLU A 458 6.96 -4.39 4.66
C GLU A 458 8.19 -4.50 3.73
N ASN A 459 8.82 -3.39 3.36
CA ASN A 459 10.05 -3.35 2.55
C ASN A 459 11.35 -3.19 3.38
N ILE A 460 11.24 -3.09 4.70
CA ILE A 460 12.36 -3.05 5.64
C ILE A 460 12.32 -4.32 6.51
N ASP A 461 13.46 -4.92 6.75
CA ASP A 461 13.57 -6.05 7.70
C ASP A 461 13.60 -5.53 9.14
N MET A 462 12.41 -5.18 9.66
CA MET A 462 12.25 -4.65 11.01
C MET A 462 12.70 -5.64 12.09
N LYS A 463 12.54 -6.95 11.86
CA LYS A 463 12.97 -7.99 12.83
C LYS A 463 14.48 -8.02 13.02
N ALA A 464 15.24 -7.81 11.94
CA ALA A 464 16.68 -7.72 12.01
C ALA A 464 17.16 -6.43 12.69
N LEU A 465 16.46 -5.31 12.52
CA LEU A 465 16.80 -4.01 13.08
C LEU A 465 16.44 -3.90 14.58
N ILE A 466 15.28 -4.45 14.94
CA ILE A 466 14.75 -4.39 16.30
C ILE A 466 14.27 -5.79 16.72
N PRO A 467 15.20 -6.67 17.13
CA PRO A 467 14.81 -7.96 17.69
C PRO A 467 14.06 -7.76 19.02
N GLY A 468 13.10 -8.64 19.32
CA GLY A 468 12.31 -8.62 20.55
C GLY A 468 10.95 -7.90 20.43
N ILE A 469 10.61 -7.35 19.28
CA ILE A 469 9.30 -6.73 19.02
C ILE A 469 8.88 -6.92 17.56
N ASN A 470 7.62 -7.25 17.32
CA ASN A 470 7.05 -7.31 15.99
C ASN A 470 6.48 -5.93 15.62
N ILE A 471 6.80 -5.40 14.45
CA ILE A 471 6.23 -4.15 13.96
C ILE A 471 5.24 -4.45 12.84
N ARG A 472 3.98 -4.02 12.99
CA ARG A 472 2.89 -4.30 12.08
C ARG A 472 1.93 -3.13 11.96
N MET A 473 1.00 -3.24 11.01
CA MET A 473 -0.20 -2.42 10.93
C MET A 473 -1.43 -3.29 11.19
N PRO A 474 -2.54 -2.73 11.68
CA PRO A 474 -3.83 -3.44 11.70
C PRO A 474 -4.26 -3.77 10.27
N ALA A 475 -5.04 -4.84 10.09
CA ALA A 475 -5.71 -5.08 8.83
C ALA A 475 -6.52 -3.83 8.45
N THR A 476 -6.35 -3.35 7.22
CA THR A 476 -6.90 -2.06 6.82
C THR A 476 -7.70 -2.22 5.53
N THR A 477 -8.96 -1.83 5.59
CA THR A 477 -9.84 -1.71 4.41
C THR A 477 -10.22 -0.25 4.22
N ILE A 478 -10.20 0.25 2.98
CA ILE A 478 -10.49 1.65 2.67
C ILE A 478 -11.58 1.75 1.62
N ILE A 479 -12.67 2.41 1.95
CA ILE A 479 -13.69 2.81 0.98
C ILE A 479 -13.14 4.03 0.22
N GLY A 480 -12.98 3.89 -1.11
CA GLY A 480 -12.43 4.95 -1.95
C GLY A 480 -13.38 6.15 -2.11
N ALA A 481 -12.82 7.32 -2.36
CA ALA A 481 -13.56 8.59 -2.39
C ALA A 481 -14.64 8.67 -3.49
N ILE A 482 -14.60 7.86 -4.54
CA ILE A 482 -15.68 7.79 -5.55
C ILE A 482 -16.98 7.29 -4.94
N GLU A 483 -16.93 6.43 -3.91
CA GLU A 483 -18.15 5.98 -3.23
C GLU A 483 -18.84 7.12 -2.47
N PHE A 484 -18.10 8.11 -2.00
CA PHE A 484 -18.67 9.35 -1.46
C PHE A 484 -19.35 10.18 -2.55
N ASP A 485 -18.71 10.36 -3.72
CA ASP A 485 -19.31 11.08 -4.86
C ASP A 485 -20.61 10.39 -5.29
N ASN A 486 -20.59 9.07 -5.46
CA ASN A 486 -21.77 8.28 -5.81
C ASN A 486 -22.89 8.46 -4.76
N PHE A 487 -22.55 8.42 -3.47
CA PHE A 487 -23.50 8.61 -2.38
C PHE A 487 -24.16 10.01 -2.43
N MET A 488 -23.39 11.04 -2.68
CA MET A 488 -23.87 12.42 -2.81
C MET A 488 -24.77 12.59 -4.03
N GLU A 489 -24.38 12.02 -5.18
CA GLU A 489 -25.12 12.12 -6.45
C GLU A 489 -26.42 11.31 -6.43
N GLU A 490 -26.36 10.02 -6.10
CA GLU A 490 -27.51 9.11 -6.13
C GLU A 490 -28.65 9.54 -5.19
N ASN A 491 -28.29 10.22 -4.08
CA ASN A 491 -29.26 10.69 -3.10
C ASN A 491 -29.55 12.21 -3.18
N ASN A 492 -29.01 12.92 -4.18
CA ASN A 492 -29.19 14.37 -4.37
C ASN A 492 -28.88 15.22 -3.11
N LEU A 493 -27.76 14.92 -2.44
CA LEU A 493 -27.43 15.51 -1.14
C LEU A 493 -26.72 16.85 -1.21
N TYR A 494 -26.27 17.31 -2.38
CA TYR A 494 -25.44 18.50 -2.53
C TYR A 494 -26.10 19.76 -1.97
N ASP A 495 -27.40 19.97 -2.25
CA ASP A 495 -28.09 21.16 -1.76
C ASP A 495 -28.17 21.21 -0.24
N VAL A 496 -28.56 20.11 0.40
CA VAL A 496 -28.60 20.01 1.87
C VAL A 496 -27.20 20.13 2.47
N ALA A 497 -26.20 19.46 1.89
CA ALA A 497 -24.85 19.45 2.38
C ALA A 497 -24.19 20.84 2.38
N TYR A 498 -24.40 21.64 1.34
CA TYR A 498 -23.73 22.93 1.20
C TYR A 498 -24.50 24.12 1.79
N HIS A 499 -25.82 24.08 1.77
CA HIS A 499 -26.63 25.24 2.19
C HIS A 499 -27.28 25.09 3.57
N GLN A 500 -27.45 23.86 4.08
CA GLN A 500 -28.00 23.67 5.43
C GLN A 500 -26.93 24.00 6.49
N THR A 501 -27.29 24.88 7.43
CA THR A 501 -26.41 25.32 8.54
C THR A 501 -26.58 24.47 9.80
N ASP A 502 -27.74 23.81 9.98
CA ASP A 502 -27.96 22.89 11.10
C ASP A 502 -27.40 21.50 10.75
N PHE A 503 -26.30 21.17 11.38
CA PHE A 503 -25.62 19.89 11.17
C PHE A 503 -26.48 18.67 11.53
N ASN A 504 -27.40 18.77 12.47
CA ASN A 504 -28.29 17.69 12.83
C ASN A 504 -29.22 17.32 11.67
N LEU A 505 -29.70 18.32 10.92
CA LEU A 505 -30.52 18.09 9.73
C LEU A 505 -29.71 17.44 8.60
N VAL A 506 -28.44 17.81 8.44
CA VAL A 506 -27.53 17.15 7.49
C VAL A 506 -27.35 15.68 7.86
N ASN A 507 -27.04 15.39 9.12
CA ASN A 507 -26.91 14.02 9.62
C ASN A 507 -28.18 13.20 9.37
N GLU A 508 -29.36 13.74 9.68
CA GLU A 508 -30.63 13.05 9.47
C GLU A 508 -30.85 12.67 8.00
N GLN A 509 -30.52 13.54 7.05
CA GLN A 509 -30.65 13.28 5.62
C GLN A 509 -29.63 12.24 5.15
N PHE A 510 -28.39 12.31 5.62
CA PHE A 510 -27.36 11.32 5.27
C PHE A 510 -27.73 9.92 5.81
N LEU A 511 -28.27 9.83 6.99
CA LEU A 511 -28.73 8.57 7.58
C LEU A 511 -29.89 7.93 6.81
N LYS A 512 -30.82 8.74 6.29
CA LYS A 512 -31.96 8.28 5.47
C LYS A 512 -31.53 7.82 4.07
N SER A 513 -30.38 8.26 3.60
CA SER A 513 -29.85 8.00 2.28
C SER A 513 -29.26 6.58 2.15
N ASN A 514 -29.18 6.05 0.95
CA ASN A 514 -28.68 4.71 0.71
C ASN A 514 -27.26 4.75 0.14
N LEU A 515 -26.37 3.88 0.64
CA LEU A 515 -25.10 3.59 0.01
C LEU A 515 -25.34 2.79 -1.28
N SER A 516 -24.37 2.80 -2.21
CA SER A 516 -24.47 2.03 -3.45
C SER A 516 -24.70 0.54 -3.20
N ALA A 517 -25.40 -0.15 -4.08
CA ALA A 517 -25.69 -1.58 -3.93
C ALA A 517 -24.41 -2.41 -3.78
N THR A 518 -23.39 -2.09 -4.59
CA THR A 518 -22.09 -2.75 -4.56
C THR A 518 -21.37 -2.54 -3.22
N LEU A 519 -21.40 -1.33 -2.68
CA LEU A 519 -20.76 -1.04 -1.40
C LEU A 519 -21.50 -1.76 -0.26
N ASN A 520 -22.84 -1.78 -0.26
CA ASN A 520 -23.62 -2.51 0.74
C ASN A 520 -23.30 -4.01 0.76
N GLU A 521 -23.19 -4.65 -0.42
CA GLU A 521 -22.80 -6.05 -0.52
C GLU A 521 -21.40 -6.30 0.06
N ARG A 522 -20.41 -5.46 -0.27
CA ARG A 522 -19.05 -5.58 0.24
C ARG A 522 -18.96 -5.35 1.74
N LEU A 523 -19.71 -4.41 2.29
CA LEU A 523 -19.77 -4.17 3.74
C LEU A 523 -20.40 -5.36 4.47
N LEU A 524 -21.44 -5.98 3.91
CA LEU A 524 -22.04 -7.19 4.47
C LEU A 524 -21.05 -8.37 4.47
N GLN A 525 -20.33 -8.57 3.37
CA GLN A 525 -19.26 -9.59 3.29
C GLN A 525 -18.15 -9.31 4.31
N TYR A 526 -17.79 -8.03 4.51
CA TYR A 526 -16.80 -7.63 5.50
C TYR A 526 -17.23 -8.01 6.92
N VAL A 527 -18.46 -7.66 7.33
CA VAL A 527 -19.01 -7.95 8.66
C VAL A 527 -19.11 -9.47 8.93
N ARG A 528 -19.39 -10.27 7.90
CA ARG A 528 -19.41 -11.74 8.02
C ARG A 528 -18.05 -12.34 8.37
N GLN A 529 -16.98 -11.76 7.89
CA GLN A 529 -15.62 -12.29 8.06
C GLN A 529 -14.88 -11.68 9.25
N VAL A 530 -15.20 -10.44 9.62
CA VAL A 530 -14.51 -9.71 10.68
C VAL A 530 -15.39 -9.62 11.93
N ASN A 531 -15.05 -10.40 12.95
CA ASN A 531 -15.78 -10.49 14.22
C ASN A 531 -15.00 -9.81 15.37
N ARG A 532 -14.47 -8.61 15.13
CA ARG A 532 -13.74 -7.80 16.12
C ARG A 532 -14.31 -6.39 16.13
N PRO A 533 -14.15 -5.63 17.22
CA PRO A 533 -14.48 -4.21 17.22
C PRO A 533 -13.82 -3.48 16.06
N LEU A 534 -14.52 -2.50 15.48
CA LEU A 534 -14.08 -1.78 14.31
C LEU A 534 -13.89 -0.30 14.61
N ALA A 535 -12.82 0.27 14.08
CA ALA A 535 -12.63 1.70 13.96
C ALA A 535 -13.02 2.12 12.54
N VAL A 536 -14.04 2.99 12.43
CA VAL A 536 -14.50 3.60 11.18
C VAL A 536 -14.05 5.04 11.20
N ARG A 537 -13.03 5.36 10.39
CA ARG A 537 -12.28 6.61 10.46
C ARG A 537 -12.42 7.41 9.18
N SER A 538 -12.53 8.71 9.30
CA SER A 538 -12.42 9.63 8.17
C SER A 538 -11.07 9.53 7.47
N SER A 539 -11.07 9.81 6.17
CA SER A 539 -9.89 10.00 5.37
C SER A 539 -10.18 10.99 4.24
N GLY A 540 -10.31 12.26 4.60
CA GLY A 540 -10.53 13.35 3.66
C GLY A 540 -9.32 13.57 2.73
N LEU A 541 -9.52 14.20 1.57
CA LEU A 541 -8.43 14.44 0.61
C LEU A 541 -7.35 15.35 1.22
N PHE A 542 -7.76 16.33 2.01
CA PHE A 542 -6.88 17.32 2.65
C PHE A 542 -6.39 16.87 4.03
N GLU A 543 -6.99 15.82 4.60
CA GLU A 543 -6.61 15.30 5.91
C GLU A 543 -5.18 14.72 5.86
N ASP A 544 -4.39 14.99 6.92
CA ASP A 544 -2.97 14.61 7.01
C ASP A 544 -2.11 15.08 5.82
N SER A 545 -2.49 16.20 5.19
CA SER A 545 -1.71 16.82 4.11
C SER A 545 -0.34 17.31 4.61
N LEU A 546 0.70 17.20 3.76
CA LEU A 546 2.05 17.69 4.07
C LEU A 546 2.13 19.22 4.25
N LEU A 547 1.22 19.96 3.65
CA LEU A 547 1.25 21.43 3.67
C LEU A 547 0.34 22.05 4.74
N GLN A 548 -0.81 21.45 4.98
CA GLN A 548 -1.80 21.90 5.95
C GLN A 548 -2.55 20.68 6.51
N PRO A 549 -2.01 20.00 7.53
CA PRO A 549 -2.65 18.81 8.08
C PRO A 549 -3.91 19.17 8.86
N PHE A 550 -5.00 18.52 8.49
CA PHE A 550 -6.25 18.48 9.24
C PHE A 550 -6.16 17.39 10.30
N SER A 551 -6.44 17.68 11.53
CA SER A 551 -6.48 16.64 12.58
C SER A 551 -7.64 16.85 13.51
N GLY A 552 -8.45 15.78 13.74
CA GLY A 552 -9.59 15.84 14.66
C GLY A 552 -10.75 16.73 14.21
N VAL A 553 -10.83 17.04 12.92
CA VAL A 553 -11.92 17.83 12.33
C VAL A 553 -13.09 16.94 11.91
N TYR A 554 -12.78 15.73 11.46
CA TYR A 554 -13.77 14.74 11.02
C TYR A 554 -13.93 13.62 12.04
N SER A 555 -15.09 12.99 12.04
CA SER A 555 -15.47 11.99 13.03
C SER A 555 -14.80 10.64 12.85
N THR A 556 -14.60 9.96 13.98
CA THR A 556 -14.11 8.57 14.06
C THR A 556 -15.02 7.78 15.00
N TYR A 557 -15.59 6.68 14.52
CA TYR A 557 -16.49 5.84 15.31
C TYR A 557 -15.85 4.49 15.65
N LEU A 558 -15.86 4.12 16.92
CA LEU A 558 -15.52 2.79 17.38
C LEU A 558 -16.80 2.01 17.63
N ILE A 559 -16.99 0.87 16.95
CA ILE A 559 -18.17 0.01 17.09
C ILE A 559 -17.77 -1.37 17.60
N PRO A 560 -18.52 -1.96 18.52
CA PRO A 560 -18.20 -3.27 19.13
C PRO A 560 -18.21 -4.42 18.12
N ASN A 561 -19.07 -4.34 17.09
CA ASN A 561 -19.25 -5.39 16.08
C ASN A 561 -19.44 -6.80 16.70
N SER A 562 -20.12 -6.88 17.85
CA SER A 562 -20.27 -8.08 18.68
C SER A 562 -21.67 -8.66 18.69
N HIS A 563 -22.65 -7.98 18.08
CA HIS A 563 -24.04 -8.47 18.07
C HIS A 563 -24.14 -9.82 17.34
N PRO A 564 -24.91 -10.81 17.86
CA PRO A 564 -25.05 -12.12 17.22
C PRO A 564 -25.73 -12.07 15.85
N ASP A 565 -26.66 -11.12 15.64
CA ASP A 565 -27.29 -10.88 14.34
C ASP A 565 -26.36 -10.05 13.44
N GLU A 566 -25.94 -10.64 12.30
CA GLU A 566 -25.07 -9.99 11.31
C GLU A 566 -25.72 -8.75 10.68
N ASN A 567 -27.04 -8.72 10.55
CA ASN A 567 -27.74 -7.58 9.98
C ASN A 567 -27.65 -6.34 10.88
N ILE A 568 -27.71 -6.53 12.21
CA ILE A 568 -27.54 -5.44 13.16
C ILE A 568 -26.09 -4.92 13.09
N ARG A 569 -25.09 -5.79 13.06
CA ARG A 569 -23.69 -5.39 12.89
C ARG A 569 -23.47 -4.64 11.57
N PHE A 570 -24.10 -5.10 10.50
CA PHE A 570 -24.06 -4.45 9.20
C PHE A 570 -24.67 -3.04 9.23
N GLU A 571 -25.86 -2.89 9.87
CA GLU A 571 -26.50 -1.57 10.00
C GLU A 571 -25.67 -0.62 10.86
N GLN A 572 -25.02 -1.08 11.93
CA GLN A 572 -24.11 -0.28 12.74
C GLN A 572 -22.92 0.23 11.93
N LEU A 573 -22.30 -0.66 11.13
CA LEU A 573 -21.19 -0.27 10.26
C LEU A 573 -21.64 0.72 9.17
N ARG A 574 -22.77 0.47 8.54
CA ARG A 574 -23.35 1.34 7.51
C ARG A 574 -23.67 2.73 8.06
N THR A 575 -24.24 2.79 9.26
CA THR A 575 -24.52 4.04 9.98
C THR A 575 -23.23 4.81 10.26
N ALA A 576 -22.19 4.14 10.77
CA ALA A 576 -20.91 4.78 11.02
C ALA A 576 -20.29 5.37 9.73
N VAL A 577 -20.35 4.66 8.61
CA VAL A 577 -19.86 5.15 7.31
C VAL A 577 -20.61 6.42 6.89
N LYS A 578 -21.94 6.43 6.99
CA LYS A 578 -22.77 7.60 6.64
C LYS A 578 -22.46 8.81 7.53
N LEU A 579 -22.27 8.59 8.83
CA LEU A 579 -21.91 9.65 9.78
C LEU A 579 -20.50 10.20 9.51
N VAL A 580 -19.55 9.36 9.09
CA VAL A 580 -18.24 9.83 8.63
C VAL A 580 -18.39 10.68 7.38
N TYR A 581 -19.23 10.32 6.43
CA TYR A 581 -19.52 11.16 5.27
C TYR A 581 -20.14 12.50 5.66
N ALA A 582 -21.09 12.50 6.56
CA ALA A 582 -21.74 13.73 7.03
C ALA A 582 -20.76 14.67 7.76
N SER A 583 -19.74 14.13 8.45
CA SER A 583 -18.78 14.92 9.23
C SER A 583 -17.98 15.92 8.40
N VAL A 584 -17.92 15.77 7.07
CA VAL A 584 -17.36 16.79 6.16
C VAL A 584 -18.07 18.14 6.31
N PHE A 585 -19.35 18.10 6.64
CA PHE A 585 -20.22 19.28 6.71
C PHE A 585 -20.50 19.74 8.14
N SER A 586 -19.76 19.22 9.12
CA SER A 586 -19.85 19.66 10.52
C SER A 586 -19.43 21.12 10.70
N ASP A 587 -19.84 21.73 11.81
CA ASP A 587 -19.46 23.11 12.14
C ASP A 587 -17.95 23.25 12.28
N GLU A 588 -17.28 22.22 12.85
CA GLU A 588 -15.83 22.16 12.97
C GLU A 588 -15.15 22.15 11.60
N ALA A 589 -15.66 21.33 10.68
CA ALA A 589 -15.12 21.24 9.32
C ALA A 589 -15.31 22.55 8.57
N ARG A 590 -16.51 23.12 8.60
CA ARG A 590 -16.82 24.41 7.95
C ARG A 590 -15.94 25.55 8.50
N ALA A 591 -15.80 25.63 9.82
CA ALA A 591 -14.95 26.64 10.45
C ALA A 591 -13.50 26.50 10.03
N TYR A 592 -13.02 25.26 9.89
CA TYR A 592 -11.67 24.99 9.45
C TYR A 592 -11.47 25.39 7.98
N PHE A 593 -12.35 24.97 7.06
CA PHE A 593 -12.26 25.33 5.63
C PHE A 593 -12.22 26.84 5.42
N ASN A 594 -13.06 27.57 6.15
CA ASN A 594 -13.07 29.03 6.13
C ASN A 594 -11.74 29.62 6.62
N ALA A 595 -11.14 29.04 7.68
CA ALA A 595 -9.89 29.52 8.24
C ALA A 595 -8.68 29.33 7.31
N VAL A 596 -8.69 28.27 6.48
CA VAL A 596 -7.61 27.97 5.52
C VAL A 596 -7.88 28.46 4.10
N ASN A 597 -9.02 29.10 3.85
CA ASN A 597 -9.44 29.60 2.54
C ASN A 597 -9.62 28.48 1.47
N TYR A 598 -9.99 27.27 1.89
CA TYR A 598 -10.40 26.19 0.99
C TYR A 598 -11.91 26.14 0.87
N LYS A 599 -12.38 25.60 -0.24
CA LYS A 599 -13.81 25.34 -0.45
C LYS A 599 -14.17 23.94 -0.02
N ILE A 600 -15.21 23.80 0.78
CA ILE A 600 -15.73 22.52 1.23
C ILE A 600 -16.13 21.60 0.07
N GLU A 601 -16.49 22.17 -1.09
CA GLU A 601 -16.83 21.47 -2.32
C GLU A 601 -15.65 20.69 -2.93
N GLU A 602 -14.42 21.05 -2.57
CA GLU A 602 -13.20 20.40 -3.02
C GLU A 602 -12.83 19.17 -2.17
N GLU A 603 -13.46 19.03 -0.99
CA GLU A 603 -13.22 17.89 -0.11
C GLU A 603 -14.02 16.68 -0.55
N LYS A 604 -13.37 15.51 -0.50
CA LYS A 604 -13.98 14.21 -0.75
C LYS A 604 -13.56 13.25 0.32
N MET A 605 -14.49 12.44 0.78
CA MET A 605 -14.29 11.57 1.93
C MET A 605 -14.09 10.12 1.51
N ALA A 606 -12.91 9.57 1.77
CA ALA A 606 -12.68 8.15 1.86
C ALA A 606 -12.89 7.69 3.32
N VAL A 607 -13.18 6.42 3.53
CA VAL A 607 -13.39 5.87 4.89
C VAL A 607 -12.44 4.72 5.14
N VAL A 608 -11.69 4.80 6.23
CA VAL A 608 -10.79 3.74 6.69
C VAL A 608 -11.51 2.88 7.72
N ILE A 609 -11.60 1.57 7.47
CA ILE A 609 -12.15 0.57 8.38
C ILE A 609 -11.01 -0.32 8.86
N GLN A 610 -10.81 -0.38 10.17
CA GLN A 610 -9.77 -1.18 10.80
C GLN A 610 -10.33 -1.96 11.99
N PRO A 611 -10.05 -3.26 12.14
CA PRO A 611 -10.25 -3.95 13.42
C PRO A 611 -9.43 -3.26 14.51
N VAL A 612 -10.07 -2.99 15.63
CA VAL A 612 -9.39 -2.40 16.79
C VAL A 612 -8.37 -3.38 17.34
N VAL A 613 -7.18 -2.88 17.64
CA VAL A 613 -6.10 -3.66 18.26
C VAL A 613 -6.40 -3.86 19.75
N GLY A 614 -6.17 -5.05 20.24
CA GLY A 614 -6.37 -5.39 21.65
C GLY A 614 -7.07 -6.71 21.86
N HIS A 615 -7.49 -6.94 23.10
CA HIS A 615 -8.12 -8.17 23.57
C HIS A 615 -9.41 -7.87 24.35
N ASN A 616 -10.28 -8.88 24.44
CA ASN A 616 -11.50 -8.83 25.25
C ASN A 616 -11.17 -9.30 26.68
N HIS A 617 -11.19 -8.37 27.63
CA HIS A 617 -11.00 -8.64 29.05
C HIS A 617 -12.36 -8.50 29.77
N ASN A 618 -13.05 -9.62 30.00
CA ASN A 618 -14.33 -9.61 30.70
C ASN A 618 -15.32 -8.56 30.14
N GLN A 619 -15.54 -8.60 28.80
CA GLN A 619 -16.41 -7.69 28.07
C GLN A 619 -15.90 -6.25 27.92
N LYS A 620 -14.67 -5.96 28.30
CA LYS A 620 -13.94 -4.73 28.01
C LYS A 620 -12.91 -5.02 26.92
N PHE A 621 -13.04 -4.39 25.75
CA PHE A 621 -12.08 -4.60 24.68
C PHE A 621 -11.10 -3.40 24.61
N TYR A 622 -9.83 -3.67 24.81
CA TYR A 622 -8.77 -2.66 24.76
C TYR A 622 -7.39 -3.29 24.54
N VAL A 623 -6.43 -2.46 24.17
CA VAL A 623 -5.01 -2.80 24.01
C VAL A 623 -4.27 -2.49 25.32
N ASP A 624 -3.20 -3.22 25.60
CA ASP A 624 -2.42 -3.02 26.83
C ASP A 624 -1.89 -1.58 26.93
N ILE A 625 -1.29 -1.07 25.84
CA ILE A 625 -0.71 0.27 25.79
C ILE A 625 -1.08 0.96 24.47
N SER A 626 -1.46 2.21 24.55
CA SER A 626 -1.58 3.11 23.41
C SER A 626 -0.67 4.32 23.58
N GLY A 627 -0.24 4.94 22.48
CA GLY A 627 0.63 6.09 22.58
C GLY A 627 0.75 6.89 21.30
N VAL A 628 1.40 8.05 21.48
CA VAL A 628 1.80 8.96 20.40
C VAL A 628 3.30 9.24 20.56
N ALA A 629 4.03 9.29 19.46
CA ALA A 629 5.43 9.69 19.45
C ALA A 629 5.65 10.79 18.41
N GLN A 630 6.43 11.80 18.75
CA GLN A 630 6.81 12.89 17.87
C GLN A 630 8.33 12.94 17.69
N SER A 631 8.77 13.11 16.45
CA SER A 631 10.20 13.17 16.12
C SER A 631 10.85 14.52 16.41
N TYR A 632 10.10 15.45 16.99
CA TYR A 632 10.55 16.76 17.42
C TYR A 632 9.89 17.13 18.74
N ASN A 633 10.70 17.48 19.74
CA ASN A 633 10.25 17.88 21.07
C ASN A 633 10.29 19.39 21.19
N TYR A 634 9.12 20.02 21.24
CA TYR A 634 9.02 21.48 21.41
C TYR A 634 9.40 21.95 22.81
N TYR A 635 9.41 21.06 23.80
CA TYR A 635 9.71 21.39 25.20
C TYR A 635 10.71 20.39 25.81
N PRO A 636 11.96 20.40 25.30
CA PRO A 636 13.00 19.56 25.89
C PRO A 636 13.36 20.10 27.28
N TYR A 637 13.70 19.22 28.18
CA TYR A 637 14.18 19.58 29.52
C TYR A 637 15.50 18.88 29.81
N SER A 638 16.25 19.37 30.82
CA SER A 638 17.56 18.87 31.14
C SER A 638 18.54 18.95 29.96
N TYR A 639 19.16 17.85 29.59
CA TYR A 639 20.11 17.74 28.47
C TYR A 639 19.49 17.21 27.17
N MET A 640 18.14 17.18 27.08
CA MET A 640 17.44 16.78 25.85
C MET A 640 17.54 17.85 24.77
N GLU A 641 17.69 17.43 23.52
CA GLU A 641 17.60 18.29 22.35
C GLU A 641 16.20 18.17 21.72
N PRO A 642 15.71 19.19 21.00
CA PRO A 642 14.43 19.12 20.29
C PRO A 642 14.32 17.93 19.36
N GLU A 643 15.40 17.55 18.69
CA GLU A 643 15.50 16.46 17.73
C GLU A 643 15.44 15.06 18.36
N ASP A 644 15.60 14.96 19.67
CA ASP A 644 15.48 13.68 20.40
C ASP A 644 14.04 13.17 20.42
N GLY A 645 13.07 14.04 20.13
CA GLY A 645 11.67 13.71 20.13
C GLY A 645 11.10 13.36 21.50
N PHE A 646 9.88 12.89 21.54
CA PHE A 646 9.25 12.38 22.76
C PHE A 646 8.15 11.36 22.44
N GLY A 647 7.76 10.58 23.45
CA GLY A 647 6.60 9.71 23.44
C GLY A 647 5.65 9.98 24.59
N VAL A 648 4.37 9.76 24.37
CA VAL A 648 3.31 9.77 25.38
C VAL A 648 2.63 8.42 25.34
N ILE A 649 2.45 7.78 26.49
CA ILE A 649 1.84 6.45 26.59
C ILE A 649 0.80 6.37 27.72
N ALA A 650 -0.20 5.54 27.49
CA ALA A 650 -1.27 5.27 28.44
C ALA A 650 -1.73 3.82 28.35
N VAL A 651 -2.32 3.31 29.42
CA VAL A 651 -3.03 2.02 29.43
C VAL A 651 -4.38 2.18 28.76
N GLY A 652 -4.79 1.19 27.97
CA GLY A 652 -6.09 1.17 27.30
C GLY A 652 -6.08 1.83 25.91
N LEU A 653 -7.26 2.22 25.42
CA LEU A 653 -7.44 2.88 24.13
C LEU A 653 -6.84 4.30 24.12
N GLY A 654 -6.45 4.77 22.94
CA GLY A 654 -5.72 6.02 22.74
C GLY A 654 -6.45 7.31 23.10
N GLN A 655 -7.72 7.28 23.48
CA GLN A 655 -8.51 8.47 23.84
C GLN A 655 -7.88 9.31 24.95
N ALA A 656 -7.25 8.69 25.94
CA ALA A 656 -6.56 9.40 27.02
C ALA A 656 -5.38 10.24 26.48
N VAL A 657 -4.61 9.69 25.55
CA VAL A 657 -3.45 10.36 24.94
C VAL A 657 -3.90 11.49 24.01
N VAL A 658 -4.84 11.18 23.09
CA VAL A 658 -5.34 12.14 22.10
C VAL A 658 -6.17 13.25 22.74
N GLY A 659 -6.94 12.93 23.80
CA GLY A 659 -7.72 13.89 24.57
C GLY A 659 -6.91 14.77 25.51
N GLY A 660 -5.59 14.54 25.65
CA GLY A 660 -4.71 15.30 26.55
C GLY A 660 -4.96 15.01 28.03
N GLU A 661 -5.50 13.84 28.37
CA GLU A 661 -5.70 13.41 29.75
C GLU A 661 -4.36 12.91 30.38
N LYS A 662 -4.43 12.46 31.64
CA LYS A 662 -3.24 11.95 32.32
C LYS A 662 -2.64 10.74 31.62
N ALA A 663 -1.47 10.93 31.02
CA ALA A 663 -0.68 9.94 30.32
C ALA A 663 0.80 10.14 30.62
N PHE A 664 1.60 9.10 30.55
CA PHE A 664 3.02 9.18 30.88
C PHE A 664 3.84 9.68 29.70
N ARG A 665 4.60 10.75 29.89
CA ARG A 665 5.49 11.35 28.88
C ARG A 665 6.95 10.96 29.16
N PHE A 666 7.69 10.60 28.08
CA PHE A 666 9.09 10.24 28.17
C PHE A 666 9.85 10.61 26.88
N CYS A 667 11.18 10.66 26.98
CA CYS A 667 12.04 10.76 25.81
C CYS A 667 12.56 9.37 25.42
N PRO A 668 12.33 8.89 24.18
CA PRO A 668 12.82 7.57 23.77
C PRO A 668 14.34 7.41 23.81
N LYS A 669 15.09 8.49 23.63
CA LYS A 669 16.55 8.50 23.72
C LYS A 669 17.04 8.40 25.17
N TYR A 670 16.28 8.96 26.11
CA TYR A 670 16.57 8.98 27.54
C TYR A 670 15.38 8.49 28.36
N PRO A 671 14.97 7.21 28.20
CA PRO A 671 13.70 6.71 28.74
C PRO A 671 13.61 6.69 30.26
N ALA A 672 14.76 6.60 30.97
CA ALA A 672 14.84 6.65 32.43
C ALA A 672 14.91 8.09 33.00
N LEU A 673 14.99 9.13 32.12
CA LEU A 673 15.08 10.50 32.59
C LEU A 673 13.69 10.99 33.03
N ASN A 674 13.52 11.07 34.35
CA ASN A 674 12.31 11.59 34.98
C ASN A 674 12.68 12.65 36.02
N ASN A 675 12.21 13.87 35.84
CA ASN A 675 12.44 14.98 36.75
C ASN A 675 11.32 15.18 37.78
N SER A 676 10.29 14.31 37.74
CA SER A 676 9.12 14.42 38.61
C SER A 676 9.43 13.88 40.02
N SER A 677 9.06 14.60 41.07
CA SER A 677 9.09 14.08 42.44
C SER A 677 8.14 12.89 42.60
N ILE A 678 8.34 12.08 43.65
CA ILE A 678 7.42 10.98 43.97
C ILE A 678 5.98 11.47 44.13
N VAL A 679 5.80 12.63 44.74
CA VAL A 679 4.48 13.26 44.92
C VAL A 679 3.83 13.62 43.58
N ASP A 680 4.63 14.16 42.65
CA ASP A 680 4.13 14.49 41.28
C ASP A 680 3.78 13.22 40.51
N GLN A 681 4.59 12.15 40.58
CA GLN A 681 4.31 10.88 39.94
C GLN A 681 2.99 10.26 40.45
N ILE A 682 2.70 10.37 41.74
CA ILE A 682 1.44 9.89 42.35
C ILE A 682 0.27 10.74 41.89
N ARG A 683 0.44 12.07 41.88
CA ARG A 683 -0.63 13.01 41.46
C ARG A 683 -0.97 12.86 39.99
N ASP A 684 0.03 12.73 39.13
CA ASP A 684 -0.10 12.79 37.67
C ASP A 684 -0.24 11.41 37.04
N SER A 685 -0.20 10.34 37.84
CA SER A 685 -0.43 8.96 37.38
C SER A 685 -1.84 8.80 36.78
N GLN A 686 -1.94 8.03 35.72
CA GLN A 686 -3.20 7.63 35.08
C GLN A 686 -4.06 6.87 36.10
N ARG A 687 -5.32 7.25 36.26
CA ARG A 687 -6.28 6.63 37.21
C ARG A 687 -7.42 5.90 36.54
N GLU A 688 -7.69 6.24 35.30
CA GLU A 688 -8.78 5.69 34.51
C GLU A 688 -8.27 5.39 33.09
N PHE A 689 -8.92 4.45 32.41
CA PHE A 689 -8.60 4.10 31.04
C PHE A 689 -9.88 3.90 30.22
N TYR A 690 -9.76 3.97 28.88
CA TYR A 690 -10.87 3.76 27.97
C TYR A 690 -10.85 2.36 27.39
N ALA A 691 -12.04 1.74 27.27
CA ALA A 691 -12.25 0.48 26.59
C ALA A 691 -13.57 0.51 25.82
N ILE A 692 -13.72 -0.33 24.81
CA ILE A 692 -15.00 -0.60 24.15
C ILE A 692 -15.78 -1.57 25.03
N ASP A 693 -17.03 -1.23 25.33
CA ASP A 693 -17.95 -2.11 26.06
C ASP A 693 -18.57 -3.13 25.09
N MET A 694 -18.17 -4.38 25.26
CA MET A 694 -18.63 -5.49 24.42
C MET A 694 -20.05 -6.00 24.79
N ASN A 695 -20.57 -5.64 25.93
CA ASN A 695 -21.94 -5.95 26.33
C ASN A 695 -22.97 -4.98 25.78
N TYR A 696 -22.52 -3.81 25.36
CA TYR A 696 -23.38 -2.73 24.92
C TYR A 696 -23.70 -2.88 23.43
N ASN A 697 -24.80 -3.59 23.16
CA ASN A 697 -25.25 -3.87 21.78
C ASN A 697 -26.27 -2.85 21.27
N ASP A 698 -26.84 -2.04 22.16
CA ASP A 698 -27.96 -1.14 21.90
C ASP A 698 -27.51 0.34 22.05
N PHE A 699 -26.40 0.70 21.40
CA PHE A 699 -25.86 2.05 21.42
C PHE A 699 -26.34 2.86 20.20
N ASP A 700 -26.51 4.15 20.40
CA ASP A 700 -26.93 5.08 19.36
C ASP A 700 -25.79 6.01 18.96
N LEU A 701 -25.16 5.72 17.79
CA LEU A 701 -24.10 6.53 17.23
C LEU A 701 -24.53 7.97 16.93
N THR A 702 -25.82 8.20 16.71
CA THR A 702 -26.35 9.53 16.37
C THR A 702 -26.51 10.42 17.60
N MET A 703 -26.87 9.84 18.72
CA MET A 703 -27.11 10.56 19.99
C MET A 703 -25.86 10.65 20.85
N GLU A 704 -25.08 9.59 20.93
CA GLU A 704 -23.88 9.48 21.77
C GLU A 704 -22.57 9.82 21.01
N GLY A 705 -22.64 9.94 19.68
CA GLY A 705 -21.51 10.32 18.84
C GLY A 705 -20.35 9.31 18.89
N GLU A 706 -19.12 9.84 18.84
CA GLU A 706 -17.89 9.04 18.83
C GLU A 706 -17.68 8.20 20.09
N MET A 707 -18.30 8.58 21.21
CA MET A 707 -18.16 7.90 22.49
C MET A 707 -19.22 6.83 22.73
N ALA A 708 -20.10 6.56 21.76
CA ALA A 708 -21.26 5.69 21.91
C ALA A 708 -20.93 4.30 22.51
N ALA A 709 -19.89 3.63 22.04
CA ALA A 709 -19.47 2.32 22.52
C ALA A 709 -18.26 2.36 23.49
N ILE A 710 -17.75 3.54 23.81
CA ILE A 710 -16.55 3.71 24.63
C ILE A 710 -16.96 4.03 26.06
N ARG A 711 -16.35 3.35 27.01
CA ARG A 711 -16.59 3.60 28.45
C ARG A 711 -15.27 3.80 29.17
N LYS A 712 -15.33 4.55 30.25
CA LYS A 712 -14.20 4.86 31.12
C LYS A 712 -14.20 3.95 32.32
N TYR A 713 -13.10 3.28 32.57
CA TYR A 713 -12.94 2.32 33.67
C TYR A 713 -11.81 2.76 34.59
N LYS A 714 -11.91 2.42 35.87
CA LYS A 714 -10.84 2.69 36.83
C LYS A 714 -9.62 1.77 36.55
N ILE A 715 -8.42 2.27 36.78
CA ILE A 715 -7.17 1.54 36.51
C ILE A 715 -7.08 0.20 37.27
N ILE A 716 -7.75 0.07 38.41
CA ILE A 716 -7.81 -1.18 39.18
C ILE A 716 -8.49 -2.32 38.38
N GLU A 717 -9.35 -2.02 37.41
CA GLU A 717 -9.93 -3.04 36.55
C GLU A 717 -8.88 -3.61 35.58
N ALA A 718 -7.97 -2.79 35.08
CA ALA A 718 -6.84 -3.25 34.27
C ALA A 718 -5.86 -4.14 35.06
N GLU A 719 -5.73 -3.91 36.39
CA GLU A 719 -4.99 -4.80 37.27
C GLU A 719 -5.65 -6.18 37.37
N LYS A 720 -6.98 -6.23 37.53
CA LYS A 720 -7.75 -7.49 37.54
C LYS A 720 -7.68 -8.25 36.21
N ASP A 721 -7.57 -7.52 35.12
CA ASP A 721 -7.43 -8.08 33.77
C ASP A 721 -5.98 -8.56 33.47
N GLY A 722 -5.01 -8.31 34.40
CA GLY A 722 -3.62 -8.75 34.25
C GLY A 722 -2.73 -7.82 33.41
N VAL A 723 -3.24 -6.67 32.98
CA VAL A 723 -2.53 -5.76 32.05
C VAL A 723 -1.45 -4.94 32.76
N LEU A 724 -1.58 -4.66 34.06
CA LEU A 724 -0.70 -3.75 34.77
C LEU A 724 0.67 -4.31 35.16
N GLU A 725 0.95 -5.59 34.97
CA GLU A 725 2.21 -6.22 35.41
C GLU A 725 3.45 -5.48 34.91
N HIS A 726 3.41 -5.04 33.64
CA HIS A 726 4.54 -4.32 33.00
C HIS A 726 4.31 -2.81 32.88
N CYS A 727 3.12 -2.30 33.20
CA CYS A 727 2.75 -0.90 33.02
C CYS A 727 2.84 -0.10 34.32
N ALA A 728 2.75 -0.77 35.49
CA ALA A 728 2.65 -0.10 36.75
C ALA A 728 3.85 -0.38 37.68
N SER A 729 4.05 0.54 38.61
CA SER A 729 4.91 0.41 39.81
C SER A 729 4.05 0.53 41.06
N THR A 730 4.56 0.07 42.17
CA THR A 730 3.88 0.16 43.48
C THR A 730 4.59 1.14 44.39
N TYR A 731 3.83 2.06 44.99
CA TYR A 731 4.34 2.99 46.00
C TYR A 731 4.23 2.39 47.40
N SER A 732 5.33 2.44 48.14
CA SER A 732 5.38 2.06 49.53
C SER A 732 5.35 3.29 50.44
N HIS A 733 4.27 3.49 51.18
CA HIS A 733 4.16 4.59 52.15
C HIS A 733 5.16 4.46 53.30
N GLU A 734 5.59 3.24 53.67
CA GLU A 734 6.52 3.01 54.76
C GLU A 734 7.93 3.43 54.41
N ASN A 735 8.35 3.21 53.17
CA ASN A 735 9.70 3.45 52.70
C ASN A 735 9.86 4.72 51.86
N ASP A 736 8.76 5.40 51.55
CA ASP A 736 8.67 6.53 50.63
C ASP A 736 9.38 6.25 49.28
N TYR A 737 9.10 5.07 48.71
CA TYR A 737 9.80 4.55 47.53
C TYR A 737 8.83 3.90 46.54
N ILE A 738 9.12 4.04 45.25
CA ILE A 738 8.37 3.41 44.14
C ILE A 738 9.13 2.17 43.68
N THR A 739 8.47 1.00 43.76
CA THR A 739 9.04 -0.28 43.30
C THR A 739 8.37 -0.66 41.96
N PRO A 740 9.15 -0.94 40.90
CA PRO A 740 8.61 -1.43 39.65
C PRO A 740 7.82 -2.72 39.81
N GLY A 741 6.69 -2.81 39.06
CA GLY A 741 5.78 -3.95 39.10
C GLY A 741 4.73 -3.87 40.19
N ILE A 742 3.86 -4.87 40.22
CA ILE A 742 2.66 -4.94 41.10
C ILE A 742 2.74 -6.04 42.16
N ALA A 743 3.87 -6.69 42.31
CA ALA A 743 4.05 -7.80 43.29
C ALA A 743 3.87 -7.40 44.75
N THR A 744 4.09 -6.14 45.08
CA THR A 744 3.95 -5.61 46.44
C THR A 744 2.58 -4.95 46.65
N ARG A 745 2.16 -4.83 47.93
CA ARG A 745 0.95 -4.11 48.31
C ARG A 745 1.20 -2.60 48.35
N GLY A 746 0.32 -1.81 47.78
CA GLY A 746 0.35 -0.34 47.80
C GLY A 746 -0.40 0.28 46.60
N PRO A 747 -0.51 1.63 46.58
CA PRO A 747 -1.06 2.36 45.47
C PRO A 747 -0.30 2.09 44.17
N ARG A 748 -0.99 1.92 43.06
CA ARG A 748 -0.39 1.74 41.74
C ARG A 748 -0.09 3.08 41.09
N ILE A 749 1.09 3.16 40.51
CA ILE A 749 1.56 4.31 39.73
C ILE A 749 1.84 3.83 38.29
N ILE A 750 1.17 4.39 37.33
CA ILE A 750 1.35 4.07 35.92
C ILE A 750 2.52 4.89 35.39
N ASN A 751 3.70 4.29 35.35
CA ASN A 751 4.96 4.94 34.94
C ASN A 751 5.75 4.10 33.91
N PHE A 752 5.26 2.90 33.57
CA PHE A 752 5.85 2.01 32.58
C PHE A 752 7.35 1.68 32.83
N ALA A 753 7.82 1.73 34.10
CA ALA A 753 9.22 1.55 34.46
C ALA A 753 9.81 0.24 33.90
N ASN A 754 9.05 -0.89 33.97
CA ASN A 754 9.51 -2.17 33.42
C ASN A 754 9.84 -2.11 31.93
N ILE A 755 9.12 -1.30 31.16
CA ILE A 755 9.30 -1.14 29.72
C ILE A 755 10.37 -0.10 29.41
N LEU A 756 10.33 1.04 30.09
CA LEU A 756 11.18 2.20 29.80
C LEU A 756 12.58 2.09 30.42
N GLU A 757 12.66 1.72 31.69
CA GLU A 757 13.92 1.65 32.41
C GLU A 757 14.57 0.27 32.30
N TYR A 758 13.78 -0.79 32.49
CA TYR A 758 14.27 -2.19 32.48
C TYR A 758 14.22 -2.86 31.13
N GLN A 759 13.66 -2.17 30.11
CA GLN A 759 13.64 -2.60 28.71
C GLN A 759 13.04 -4.01 28.49
N HIS A 760 12.01 -4.35 29.27
CA HIS A 760 11.29 -5.61 29.08
C HIS A 760 10.76 -5.77 27.65
N VAL A 761 10.40 -4.65 27.02
CA VAL A 761 10.08 -4.53 25.60
C VAL A 761 10.98 -3.42 25.02
N PRO A 762 11.60 -3.59 23.85
CA PRO A 762 12.48 -2.58 23.26
C PRO A 762 11.69 -1.40 22.63
N LEU A 763 10.66 -0.89 23.32
CA LEU A 763 9.80 0.19 22.89
C LEU A 763 10.57 1.49 22.60
N PRO A 764 11.46 1.99 23.49
CA PRO A 764 12.20 3.21 23.22
C PRO A 764 13.05 3.11 21.94
N LYS A 765 13.71 1.97 21.74
CA LYS A 765 14.52 1.70 20.55
C LYS A 765 13.65 1.65 19.28
N ALA A 766 12.46 1.04 19.36
CA ALA A 766 11.51 0.97 18.25
C ALA A 766 11.04 2.38 17.85
N LEU A 767 10.67 3.20 18.83
CA LEU A 767 10.23 4.58 18.57
C LEU A 767 11.33 5.43 17.95
N MET A 768 12.57 5.38 18.49
CA MET A 768 13.70 6.12 17.92
C MET A 768 13.94 5.75 16.45
N LEU A 769 13.99 4.45 16.14
CA LEU A 769 14.23 4.01 14.77
C LEU A 769 13.08 4.37 13.83
N LEU A 770 11.83 4.09 14.22
CA LEU A 770 10.67 4.38 13.40
C LEU A 770 10.51 5.88 13.14
N MET A 771 10.63 6.73 14.17
CA MET A 771 10.58 8.19 14.00
C MET A 771 11.66 8.69 13.05
N LYS A 772 12.88 8.14 13.15
CA LYS A 772 13.99 8.49 12.25
C LYS A 772 13.71 8.09 10.82
N LEU A 773 13.29 6.84 10.59
CA LEU A 773 12.99 6.33 9.25
C LEU A 773 11.82 7.10 8.61
N PHE A 774 10.75 7.36 9.36
CA PHE A 774 9.61 8.11 8.85
C PHE A 774 9.95 9.58 8.59
N LYS A 775 10.73 10.23 9.46
CA LYS A 775 11.24 11.59 9.22
C LYS A 775 12.05 11.67 7.92
N GLN A 776 12.94 10.70 7.68
CA GLN A 776 13.73 10.65 6.45
C GLN A 776 12.86 10.37 5.22
N ALA A 777 11.88 9.47 5.35
CA ALA A 777 10.99 9.08 4.25
C ALA A 777 10.01 10.17 3.85
N MET A 778 9.52 10.96 4.81
CA MET A 778 8.59 12.07 4.58
C MET A 778 9.30 13.40 4.30
N GLY A 779 10.58 13.52 4.60
CA GLY A 779 11.33 14.77 4.47
C GLY A 779 10.93 15.85 5.46
N ALA A 780 10.14 15.52 6.50
CA ALA A 780 9.62 16.42 7.53
C ALA A 780 9.60 15.73 8.89
N PRO A 781 9.62 16.46 10.02
CA PRO A 781 9.30 15.89 11.31
C PRO A 781 7.94 15.21 11.31
N VAL A 782 7.77 14.16 12.11
CA VAL A 782 6.56 13.33 12.09
C VAL A 782 5.99 13.11 13.49
N GLU A 783 4.67 12.92 13.52
CA GLU A 783 3.92 12.36 14.64
C GLU A 783 3.40 10.97 14.24
N MET A 784 3.50 10.02 15.14
CA MET A 784 3.11 8.63 14.94
C MET A 784 2.20 8.18 16.07
N GLU A 785 1.00 7.69 15.74
CA GLU A 785 0.10 7.03 16.67
C GLU A 785 0.37 5.53 16.65
N TYR A 786 0.40 4.90 17.82
CA TYR A 786 0.69 3.48 17.95
C TYR A 786 -0.06 2.79 19.08
N ALA A 787 -0.13 1.48 18.99
CA ALA A 787 -0.60 0.59 20.05
C ALA A 787 0.41 -0.53 20.26
N LEU A 788 0.58 -0.98 21.51
CA LEU A 788 1.47 -2.07 21.87
C LEU A 788 0.67 -3.16 22.58
N ASP A 789 0.64 -4.32 21.97
CA ASP A 789 0.07 -5.55 22.51
C ASP A 789 1.21 -6.35 23.15
N LEU A 790 1.18 -6.49 24.46
CA LEU A 790 2.20 -7.18 25.25
C LEU A 790 2.07 -8.71 25.21
N ASN A 791 0.93 -9.22 24.74
CA ASN A 791 0.74 -10.65 24.57
C ASN A 791 1.68 -11.20 23.50
N SER A 792 2.12 -12.43 23.70
CA SER A 792 3.07 -13.07 22.81
C SER A 792 2.47 -13.25 21.41
N GLY A 793 2.98 -12.48 20.47
CA GLY A 793 2.68 -12.59 19.05
C GLY A 793 3.63 -13.59 18.35
N GLU A 794 3.90 -13.32 17.08
CA GLU A 794 4.84 -14.12 16.28
C GLU A 794 6.23 -14.18 16.95
N ASN A 795 6.82 -15.37 17.03
CA ASN A 795 8.07 -15.65 17.73
C ASN A 795 8.05 -15.41 19.26
N GLY A 796 6.87 -15.32 19.88
CA GLY A 796 6.77 -15.02 21.31
C GLY A 796 7.08 -13.56 21.66
N TRP A 797 7.12 -12.65 20.69
CA TRP A 797 7.43 -11.24 20.90
C TRP A 797 6.15 -10.40 20.98
N PRO A 798 6.14 -9.33 21.77
CA PRO A 798 5.09 -8.30 21.73
C PRO A 798 4.92 -7.72 20.33
N THR A 799 3.73 -7.18 20.04
CA THR A 799 3.44 -6.58 18.74
C THR A 799 3.18 -5.09 18.87
N PHE A 800 3.95 -4.29 18.16
CA PHE A 800 3.79 -2.85 18.01
C PHE A 800 3.00 -2.56 16.75
N TYR A 801 1.84 -1.96 16.88
CA TYR A 801 0.97 -1.58 15.79
C TYR A 801 1.09 -0.10 15.47
N LEU A 802 1.38 0.22 14.21
CA LEU A 802 1.33 1.57 13.67
C LEU A 802 -0.11 1.89 13.27
N LEU A 803 -0.68 2.94 13.83
CA LEU A 803 -2.08 3.31 13.64
C LEU A 803 -2.27 4.52 12.72
N GLN A 804 -1.38 5.51 12.80
CA GLN A 804 -1.40 6.71 11.96
C GLN A 804 -0.01 7.37 11.93
N LEU A 805 0.29 8.04 10.82
CA LEU A 805 1.48 8.87 10.65
C LEU A 805 1.06 10.23 10.10
N LYS A 806 1.50 11.29 10.75
CA LYS A 806 1.21 12.67 10.36
C LYS A 806 2.50 13.46 10.22
N PRO A 807 2.62 14.37 9.25
CA PRO A 807 3.72 15.32 9.22
C PRO A 807 3.54 16.37 10.31
N LEU A 808 4.63 16.77 10.94
CA LEU A 808 4.68 17.95 11.80
C LEU A 808 5.22 19.12 10.96
N ILE A 809 4.41 20.14 10.75
CA ILE A 809 4.82 21.30 9.96
C ILE A 809 5.75 22.16 10.79
N ARG A 810 6.96 22.36 10.28
CA ARG A 810 7.88 23.37 10.74
C ARG A 810 7.99 24.43 9.65
N ARG A 811 7.41 25.61 9.85
CA ARG A 811 7.71 26.76 8.99
C ARG A 811 8.99 27.42 9.50
N GLU A 812 10.04 27.38 8.68
CA GLU A 812 11.24 28.16 8.91
C GLU A 812 10.95 29.62 8.58
N ALA A 813 10.66 30.41 9.57
CA ALA A 813 10.70 31.87 9.44
C ALA A 813 12.01 32.36 10.07
N GLU A 814 12.71 33.18 9.32
CA GLU A 814 14.04 33.69 9.64
C GLU A 814 14.01 34.90 10.57
N ILE A 815 13.31 34.80 11.71
CA ILE A 815 13.41 35.86 12.72
C ILE A 815 14.20 35.33 13.90
N GLU A 816 15.32 35.98 14.18
CA GLU A 816 16.13 35.75 15.36
C GLU A 816 15.86 36.85 16.39
N ILE A 817 15.37 36.46 17.57
CA ILE A 817 15.13 37.40 18.66
C ILE A 817 16.38 37.44 19.55
N GLU A 818 17.05 38.60 19.56
CA GLU A 818 18.11 38.89 20.53
C GLU A 818 17.53 39.53 21.79
N LEU A 819 17.52 38.78 22.89
CA LEU A 819 16.94 39.22 24.16
C LEU A 819 17.56 40.54 24.67
N GLY A 820 18.85 40.77 24.43
CA GLY A 820 19.56 41.96 24.82
C GLY A 820 19.20 43.23 24.06
N SER A 821 18.51 43.12 22.93
CA SER A 821 18.07 44.24 22.09
C SER A 821 16.64 44.64 22.36
N LEU A 822 15.91 43.99 23.27
CA LEU A 822 14.51 44.25 23.55
C LEU A 822 14.35 45.32 24.60
N ASP A 823 13.57 46.36 24.26
CA ASP A 823 13.16 47.38 25.22
C ASP A 823 12.03 46.84 26.10
N SER A 824 12.35 46.52 27.36
CA SER A 824 11.41 45.93 28.31
C SER A 824 10.24 46.86 28.66
N SER A 825 10.38 48.16 28.47
CA SER A 825 9.32 49.13 28.68
C SER A 825 8.21 49.03 27.64
N LYS A 826 8.46 48.42 26.53
CA LYS A 826 7.49 48.22 25.42
C LYS A 826 6.96 46.78 25.29
N LEU A 827 7.32 45.92 26.21
CA LEU A 827 6.88 44.53 26.21
C LEU A 827 5.62 44.35 27.08
N LEU A 828 4.56 43.87 26.45
CA LEU A 828 3.32 43.44 27.12
C LEU A 828 3.49 42.02 27.67
N LEU A 829 4.13 41.14 26.89
CA LEU A 829 4.32 39.74 27.23
C LEU A 829 5.66 39.26 26.71
N MET A 830 6.29 38.39 27.50
CA MET A 830 7.45 37.62 27.10
C MET A 830 7.31 36.17 27.57
N SER A 831 7.63 35.21 26.70
CA SER A 831 7.68 33.81 27.00
C SER A 831 8.98 33.18 26.43
N THR A 832 9.68 32.40 27.26
CA THR A 832 10.82 31.56 26.86
C THR A 832 10.37 30.16 26.45
N ARG A 833 9.07 29.94 26.35
CA ARG A 833 8.42 28.70 25.93
C ARG A 833 7.39 29.00 24.82
N GLY A 834 7.75 29.90 23.93
CA GLY A 834 6.92 30.26 22.78
C GLY A 834 7.08 29.26 21.63
N MET A 835 6.00 29.01 20.94
CA MET A 835 5.95 28.29 19.68
C MET A 835 5.34 29.17 18.60
N GLY A 836 5.82 28.98 17.40
CA GLY A 836 5.53 29.79 16.24
C GLY A 836 6.80 30.42 15.71
N ASN A 837 6.74 30.90 14.48
CA ASN A 837 7.86 31.56 13.83
C ASN A 837 7.37 32.81 13.09
N GLY A 838 8.17 33.86 13.10
CA GLY A 838 7.93 35.03 12.31
C GLY A 838 7.36 36.21 13.08
N ARG A 839 6.89 37.18 12.35
CA ARG A 839 6.33 38.42 12.81
C ARG A 839 4.84 38.52 12.47
N LEU A 840 4.02 38.82 13.44
CA LEU A 840 2.59 39.13 13.24
C LEU A 840 2.31 40.59 13.59
N THR A 841 1.54 41.24 12.73
CA THR A 841 1.02 42.63 12.91
C THR A 841 -0.46 42.62 12.56
N GLY A 842 -1.14 43.72 12.70
CA GLY A 842 -2.57 43.82 12.40
C GLY A 842 -3.48 43.31 13.52
N ILE A 843 -2.98 43.20 14.75
CA ILE A 843 -3.75 42.74 15.91
C ILE A 843 -3.74 43.79 16.98
N SER A 844 -4.95 44.30 17.34
CA SER A 844 -5.15 45.30 18.41
C SER A 844 -5.98 44.74 19.56
N ASP A 845 -6.67 43.62 19.36
CA ASP A 845 -7.62 43.04 20.28
C ASP A 845 -7.01 41.94 21.14
N VAL A 846 -7.31 41.94 22.44
CA VAL A 846 -6.94 40.91 23.41
C VAL A 846 -8.20 40.42 24.12
N VAL A 847 -8.41 39.11 24.10
CA VAL A 847 -9.43 38.41 24.89
C VAL A 847 -8.72 37.66 26.00
N TYR A 848 -9.04 37.96 27.25
CA TYR A 848 -8.36 37.31 28.37
C TYR A 848 -9.32 36.96 29.50
N VAL A 849 -8.96 35.85 30.19
CA VAL A 849 -9.66 35.48 31.43
C VAL A 849 -9.16 36.31 32.58
N ASP A 850 -10.06 36.98 33.30
CA ASP A 850 -9.74 37.77 34.49
C ASP A 850 -9.26 36.83 35.62
N ILE A 851 -7.97 36.91 35.97
CA ILE A 851 -7.33 35.99 36.94
C ILE A 851 -7.97 36.14 38.32
N GLN A 852 -8.46 37.31 38.67
CA GLN A 852 -9.09 37.59 40.00
C GLN A 852 -10.46 36.90 40.11
N ARG A 853 -11.14 36.71 38.98
CA ARG A 853 -12.46 36.06 38.89
C ARG A 853 -12.39 34.61 38.48
N PHE A 854 -11.18 34.09 38.15
CA PHE A 854 -11.03 32.74 37.67
C PHE A 854 -11.45 31.72 38.72
N ASP A 855 -12.33 30.80 38.34
CA ASP A 855 -12.75 29.64 39.11
C ASP A 855 -12.56 28.39 38.28
N ARG A 856 -11.69 27.48 38.74
CA ARG A 856 -11.38 26.21 38.07
C ARG A 856 -12.58 25.27 37.88
N THR A 857 -13.65 25.48 38.62
CA THR A 857 -14.90 24.69 38.50
C THR A 857 -15.85 25.27 37.44
N LYS A 858 -15.47 26.38 36.83
CA LYS A 858 -16.32 27.18 35.90
C LYS A 858 -15.69 27.26 34.49
N THR A 859 -14.76 26.39 34.17
CA THR A 859 -14.03 26.44 32.89
C THR A 859 -14.94 26.25 31.68
N ILE A 860 -16.05 25.51 31.80
CA ILE A 860 -17.07 25.38 30.74
C ILE A 860 -17.82 26.72 30.53
N GLU A 861 -18.18 27.44 31.63
CA GLU A 861 -18.80 28.76 31.52
C GLU A 861 -17.84 29.75 30.84
N ILE A 862 -16.55 29.72 31.19
CA ILE A 862 -15.48 30.52 30.58
C ILE A 862 -15.38 30.23 29.08
N ALA A 863 -15.37 28.93 28.67
CA ALA A 863 -15.31 28.53 27.26
C ALA A 863 -16.51 29.08 26.45
N ASN A 864 -17.70 29.11 27.05
CA ASN A 864 -18.90 29.65 26.41
C ASN A 864 -18.82 31.18 26.23
N GLU A 865 -18.29 31.91 27.22
CA GLU A 865 -18.07 33.37 27.10
C GLU A 865 -17.07 33.68 25.98
N ILE A 866 -15.99 32.90 25.89
CA ILE A 866 -14.99 33.05 24.81
C ILE A 866 -15.64 32.79 23.44
N ALA A 867 -16.48 31.75 23.33
CA ALA A 867 -17.21 31.43 22.09
C ALA A 867 -18.14 32.59 21.68
N GLU A 868 -18.81 33.25 22.62
CA GLU A 868 -19.63 34.41 22.35
C GLU A 868 -18.80 35.57 21.79
N VAL A 869 -17.68 35.88 22.41
CA VAL A 869 -16.76 36.94 21.93
C VAL A 869 -16.20 36.55 20.55
N ASN A 870 -15.79 35.30 20.33
CA ASN A 870 -15.24 34.85 19.06
C ASN A 870 -16.25 34.96 17.90
N LYS A 871 -17.56 34.81 18.15
CA LYS A 871 -18.61 35.02 17.14
C LYS A 871 -18.60 36.45 16.60
N THR A 872 -18.29 37.45 17.43
CA THR A 872 -18.21 38.84 16.97
C THR A 872 -17.03 39.03 16.02
N PHE A 873 -15.90 38.39 16.29
CA PHE A 873 -14.72 38.39 15.42
C PHE A 873 -14.95 37.68 14.08
N ASN A 874 -15.79 36.65 14.05
CA ASN A 874 -16.17 35.98 12.79
C ASN A 874 -16.92 36.93 11.85
N THR A 875 -17.74 37.85 12.37
CA THR A 875 -18.52 38.78 11.54
C THR A 875 -17.67 39.87 10.88
N VAL A 876 -16.57 40.28 11.54
CA VAL A 876 -15.67 41.34 11.07
C VAL A 876 -14.34 40.82 10.52
N ASN A 877 -14.12 39.52 10.53
CA ASN A 877 -12.88 38.84 10.10
C ASN A 877 -11.60 39.41 10.74
N GLN A 878 -11.67 39.82 12.00
CA GLN A 878 -10.55 40.36 12.78
C GLN A 878 -9.93 39.25 13.63
N LYS A 879 -8.66 39.44 14.01
CA LYS A 879 -7.88 38.49 14.82
C LYS A 879 -7.57 39.10 16.19
N TYR A 880 -7.38 38.24 17.20
CA TYR A 880 -7.09 38.63 18.57
C TYR A 880 -6.02 37.73 19.21
N VAL A 881 -5.50 38.21 20.34
CA VAL A 881 -4.65 37.43 21.26
C VAL A 881 -5.55 36.86 22.36
N LEU A 882 -5.47 35.53 22.59
CA LEU A 882 -6.22 34.84 23.65
C LEU A 882 -5.28 34.53 24.83
N ILE A 883 -5.64 34.98 26.05
CA ILE A 883 -4.83 34.76 27.26
C ILE A 883 -5.69 34.10 28.35
N GLY A 884 -5.22 33.01 28.97
CA GLY A 884 -5.97 32.43 30.10
C GLY A 884 -5.20 31.36 30.89
N PRO A 885 -5.72 31.02 32.08
CA PRO A 885 -5.10 30.06 32.98
C PRO A 885 -5.33 28.62 32.54
N GLY A 886 -4.30 27.76 32.69
CA GLY A 886 -4.33 26.34 32.36
C GLY A 886 -4.25 26.08 30.86
N ARG A 887 -4.58 24.87 30.47
CA ARG A 887 -4.54 24.43 29.06
C ARG A 887 -5.76 24.92 28.28
N TRP A 888 -5.55 25.21 27.01
CA TRP A 888 -6.64 25.42 26.07
C TRP A 888 -6.97 24.12 25.30
N GLY A 889 -8.27 23.88 25.07
CA GLY A 889 -8.71 22.75 24.25
C GLY A 889 -8.57 21.37 24.89
N THR A 890 -8.43 21.31 26.20
CA THR A 890 -8.42 20.03 26.96
C THR A 890 -9.84 19.49 27.13
N ARG A 891 -10.01 18.16 27.14
CA ARG A 891 -11.28 17.53 27.52
C ARG A 891 -11.49 17.46 29.04
N ASP A 892 -10.43 17.65 29.82
CA ASP A 892 -10.47 17.69 31.28
C ASP A 892 -10.69 19.13 31.75
N GLU A 893 -11.89 19.43 32.19
CA GLU A 893 -12.32 20.73 32.68
C GLU A 893 -11.57 21.23 33.93
N TYR A 894 -10.89 20.35 34.65
CA TYR A 894 -10.13 20.68 35.86
C TYR A 894 -8.67 21.04 35.59
N THR A 895 -8.15 20.75 34.40
CA THR A 895 -6.75 21.05 34.02
C THR A 895 -6.63 22.20 33.01
N GLY A 896 -7.75 22.67 32.47
CA GLY A 896 -7.75 23.77 31.51
C GLY A 896 -9.15 24.22 31.12
N ILE A 897 -9.20 25.05 30.07
CA ILE A 897 -10.45 25.57 29.52
C ILE A 897 -10.84 24.75 28.29
N PRO A 898 -11.97 24.02 28.31
CA PRO A 898 -12.35 23.03 27.30
C PRO A 898 -12.97 23.70 26.04
N VAL A 899 -12.22 24.59 25.39
CA VAL A 899 -12.64 25.18 24.11
C VAL A 899 -12.39 24.22 22.96
N ASN A 900 -13.26 24.24 21.97
CA ASN A 900 -13.02 23.61 20.68
C ASN A 900 -12.57 24.64 19.64
N TRP A 901 -12.09 24.21 18.48
CA TRP A 901 -11.53 25.11 17.48
C TRP A 901 -12.51 26.18 16.97
N PRO A 902 -13.79 25.90 16.66
CA PRO A 902 -14.77 26.92 16.29
C PRO A 902 -14.95 28.02 17.29
N GLN A 903 -14.73 27.75 18.57
CA GLN A 903 -14.90 28.75 19.65
C GLN A 903 -13.75 29.77 19.73
N ILE A 904 -12.60 29.48 19.06
CA ILE A 904 -11.40 30.31 19.11
C ILE A 904 -10.70 30.48 17.77
N ASN A 905 -11.34 30.19 16.66
CA ASN A 905 -10.74 30.17 15.32
C ASN A 905 -10.15 31.50 14.84
N ASN A 906 -10.50 32.61 15.50
CA ASN A 906 -9.92 33.92 15.23
C ASN A 906 -8.75 34.28 16.16
N ALA A 907 -8.45 33.45 17.18
CA ALA A 907 -7.26 33.65 17.99
C ALA A 907 -6.01 33.38 17.12
N LYS A 908 -5.17 34.40 16.96
CA LYS A 908 -3.92 34.30 16.20
C LYS A 908 -2.72 34.03 17.09
N VAL A 909 -2.86 34.33 18.37
CA VAL A 909 -1.94 33.96 19.44
C VAL A 909 -2.73 33.41 20.62
N ILE A 910 -2.29 32.29 21.17
CA ILE A 910 -2.87 31.63 22.33
C ILE A 910 -1.80 31.61 23.43
N VAL A 911 -2.16 32.11 24.61
CA VAL A 911 -1.26 32.17 25.77
C VAL A 911 -1.84 31.36 26.91
N GLU A 912 -1.08 30.39 27.38
CA GLU A 912 -1.37 29.62 28.59
C GLU A 912 -0.58 30.14 29.77
N ILE A 913 -1.25 30.38 30.89
CA ILE A 913 -0.60 30.84 32.13
C ILE A 913 -0.83 29.86 33.27
N GLY A 914 0.22 29.57 34.03
CA GLY A 914 0.12 28.87 35.29
C GLY A 914 -0.20 29.80 36.45
N LEU A 915 -1.04 29.33 37.38
CA LEU A 915 -1.31 30.03 38.64
C LEU A 915 -0.81 29.20 39.81
N PRO A 916 -0.53 29.82 40.98
CA PRO A 916 0.01 29.11 42.15
C PRO A 916 -0.78 27.86 42.57
N ASN A 917 -2.11 27.93 42.45
CA ASN A 917 -3.02 26.81 42.77
C ASN A 917 -3.54 26.07 41.54
N TYR A 918 -3.06 26.41 40.32
CA TYR A 918 -3.45 25.83 39.05
C TYR A 918 -2.23 25.76 38.12
N PRO A 919 -1.31 24.81 38.39
CA PRO A 919 -0.07 24.71 37.65
C PRO A 919 -0.33 24.34 36.19
N LEU A 920 0.45 24.93 35.30
CA LEU A 920 0.35 24.68 33.88
C LEU A 920 1.19 23.47 33.51
N GLU A 921 0.54 22.47 32.95
CA GLU A 921 1.21 21.34 32.28
C GLU A 921 1.12 21.55 30.77
N ALA A 922 2.23 21.35 30.06
CA ALA A 922 2.26 21.57 28.62
C ALA A 922 1.28 20.66 27.87
N SER A 923 0.43 21.26 27.01
CA SER A 923 -0.60 20.58 26.20
C SER A 923 0.03 20.00 24.92
N LEU A 924 0.67 18.85 25.03
CA LEU A 924 1.41 18.24 23.91
C LEU A 924 0.75 16.94 23.49
N GLY A 925 0.48 16.78 22.21
CA GLY A 925 -0.08 15.55 21.65
C GLY A 925 -1.61 15.53 21.47
N SER A 926 -2.32 16.61 21.74
CA SER A 926 -3.76 16.71 21.47
C SER A 926 -4.03 17.16 20.02
N HIS A 927 -5.20 16.78 19.47
CA HIS A 927 -5.67 17.30 18.18
C HIS A 927 -5.72 18.82 18.14
N PHE A 928 -6.09 19.44 19.27
CA PHE A 928 -6.10 20.90 19.43
C PHE A 928 -4.71 21.50 19.17
N PHE A 929 -3.68 20.94 19.78
CA PHE A 929 -2.31 21.40 19.60
C PHE A 929 -1.81 21.24 18.16
N HIS A 930 -2.19 20.16 17.51
CA HIS A 930 -1.84 19.94 16.11
C HIS A 930 -2.46 20.99 15.18
N ASN A 931 -3.72 21.36 15.42
CA ASN A 931 -4.38 22.44 14.68
C ASN A 931 -3.72 23.81 14.91
N VAL A 932 -3.35 24.13 16.16
CA VAL A 932 -2.60 25.36 16.50
C VAL A 932 -1.32 25.47 15.70
N THR A 933 -0.54 24.39 15.61
CA THR A 933 0.73 24.38 14.87
C THR A 933 0.52 24.47 13.37
N SER A 934 -0.50 23.79 12.83
CA SER A 934 -0.77 23.76 11.38
C SER A 934 -1.28 25.09 10.84
N MET A 935 -2.02 25.87 11.67
CA MET A 935 -2.58 27.15 11.28
C MET A 935 -1.67 28.37 11.55
N ASN A 936 -0.44 28.12 11.96
CA ASN A 936 0.51 29.18 12.32
C ASN A 936 -0.05 30.14 13.36
N VAL A 937 -0.68 29.56 14.40
CA VAL A 937 -1.13 30.29 15.58
C VAL A 937 0.05 30.32 16.56
N GLY A 938 0.43 31.50 17.01
CA GLY A 938 1.44 31.65 18.05
C GLY A 938 0.92 30.99 19.34
N TYR A 939 1.74 30.13 19.95
CA TYR A 939 1.36 29.45 21.20
C TYR A 939 2.40 29.66 22.27
N PHE A 940 2.05 30.39 23.33
CA PHE A 940 2.97 30.81 24.36
C PHE A 940 2.57 30.19 25.69
N SER A 941 3.55 29.67 26.40
CA SER A 941 3.33 29.04 27.68
C SER A 941 4.14 29.76 28.76
N ILE A 942 3.47 30.21 29.83
CA ILE A 942 4.04 30.89 30.99
C ILE A 942 3.65 30.09 32.24
N PRO A 943 4.39 29.03 32.58
CA PRO A 943 4.02 28.09 33.66
C PRO A 943 4.09 28.73 35.05
N ASP A 944 5.06 29.61 35.26
CA ASP A 944 5.24 30.40 36.45
C ASP A 944 5.83 31.77 36.06
N PHE A 945 5.53 32.78 36.81
CA PHE A 945 6.04 34.12 36.55
C PHE A 945 7.46 34.28 37.12
N LYS A 946 8.36 33.31 36.81
CA LYS A 946 9.76 33.32 37.25
C LYS A 946 10.67 33.53 36.03
N GLY A 947 11.80 34.19 36.31
CA GLY A 947 12.81 34.48 35.28
C GLY A 947 12.35 35.60 34.34
N ASN A 948 12.41 35.32 33.01
CA ASN A 948 12.07 36.30 31.97
C ASN A 948 10.63 36.18 31.48
N ASP A 949 9.84 35.23 31.95
CA ASP A 949 8.45 35.00 31.52
C ASP A 949 7.50 35.92 32.30
N PHE A 950 6.71 36.70 31.57
CA PHE A 950 5.71 37.59 32.19
C PHE A 950 4.57 37.98 31.28
N VAL A 951 3.47 38.39 31.88
CA VAL A 951 2.35 39.14 31.26
C VAL A 951 2.06 40.33 32.14
N LYS A 952 1.98 41.53 31.59
CA LYS A 952 1.64 42.76 32.32
C LYS A 952 0.13 42.98 32.33
N PHE A 953 -0.58 42.39 33.27
CA PHE A 953 -2.03 42.48 33.38
C PHE A 953 -2.49 43.91 33.68
N GLU A 954 -1.69 44.68 34.39
CA GLU A 954 -2.00 46.11 34.71
C GLU A 954 -2.10 46.95 33.44
N VAL A 955 -1.39 46.56 32.37
CA VAL A 955 -1.47 47.21 31.06
C VAL A 955 -2.77 46.88 30.35
N LEU A 956 -3.19 45.60 30.45
CA LEU A 956 -4.46 45.13 29.85
C LEU A 956 -5.64 45.84 30.53
N GLU A 957 -5.60 46.04 31.83
CA GLU A 957 -6.67 46.69 32.59
C GLU A 957 -6.83 48.20 32.28
N ARG A 958 -5.79 48.84 31.72
CA ARG A 958 -5.84 50.26 31.33
C ARG A 958 -6.39 50.51 29.91
N GLN A 959 -6.55 49.42 29.10
CA GLN A 959 -7.01 49.56 27.70
C GLN A 959 -8.52 49.72 27.59
N GLU A 960 -8.97 50.11 26.41
CA GLU A 960 -10.40 50.25 26.10
C GLU A 960 -11.12 48.90 26.30
N LEU A 961 -12.09 48.88 27.19
CA LEU A 961 -12.95 47.71 27.42
C LEU A 961 -14.03 47.67 26.35
N VAL A 962 -14.00 46.67 25.49
CA VAL A 962 -14.94 46.45 24.39
C VAL A 962 -16.13 45.58 24.84
N TRP A 963 -15.83 44.54 25.61
CA TRP A 963 -16.83 43.61 26.17
C TRP A 963 -16.34 43.00 27.48
N GLU A 964 -17.27 42.82 28.43
CA GLU A 964 -16.99 42.21 29.71
C GLU A 964 -18.08 41.18 30.05
N GLY A 965 -17.64 39.93 30.25
CA GLY A 965 -18.44 38.84 30.80
C GLY A 965 -18.24 38.67 32.31
N LYS A 966 -18.71 37.57 32.82
CA LYS A 966 -18.53 37.19 34.23
C LYS A 966 -17.05 36.85 34.53
N TYR A 967 -16.34 36.21 33.60
CA TYR A 967 -14.97 35.74 33.74
C TYR A 967 -14.03 36.28 32.67
N VAL A 968 -14.53 36.67 31.51
CA VAL A 968 -13.74 37.00 30.33
C VAL A 968 -13.89 38.47 30.01
N LYS A 969 -12.77 39.12 29.62
CA LYS A 969 -12.74 40.52 29.16
C LYS A 969 -12.18 40.59 27.75
N HIS A 970 -12.78 41.39 26.90
CA HIS A 970 -12.27 41.78 25.61
C HIS A 970 -11.87 43.24 25.65
N ILE A 971 -10.61 43.53 25.41
CA ILE A 971 -10.04 44.87 25.38
C ILE A 971 -9.42 45.16 24.02
N ARG A 972 -9.27 46.45 23.69
CA ARG A 972 -8.65 46.91 22.46
C ARG A 972 -7.57 47.95 22.73
N PHE A 973 -6.40 47.71 22.13
CA PHE A 973 -5.32 48.68 22.10
C PHE A 973 -5.59 49.73 21.02
N LYS A 974 -5.15 50.99 21.23
CA LYS A 974 -5.28 52.06 20.25
C LYS A 974 -4.42 51.82 19.00
N GLU A 975 -3.27 51.17 19.17
CA GLU A 975 -2.36 50.84 18.10
C GLU A 975 -2.20 49.28 18.00
N GLU A 976 -1.82 48.83 16.82
CA GLU A 976 -1.56 47.42 16.60
C GLU A 976 -0.35 46.92 17.40
N MET A 977 -0.46 45.74 17.94
CA MET A 977 0.63 45.06 18.62
C MET A 977 1.56 44.42 17.60
N GLU A 978 2.85 44.35 17.92
CA GLU A 978 3.83 43.58 17.18
C GLU A 978 4.16 42.28 17.94
N ILE A 979 3.95 41.17 17.31
CA ILE A 979 4.20 39.84 17.90
C ILE A 979 5.37 39.22 17.16
N LEU A 980 6.45 38.93 17.87
CA LEU A 980 7.66 38.32 17.35
C LEU A 980 7.82 36.93 17.98
N MET A 981 8.12 35.92 17.12
CA MET A 981 8.25 34.53 17.52
C MET A 981 9.52 33.92 16.91
N ASP A 982 10.41 33.45 17.77
CA ASP A 982 11.60 32.71 17.41
C ASP A 982 11.48 31.25 17.90
N GLY A 983 10.98 30.35 17.04
CA GLY A 983 10.77 28.97 17.40
C GLY A 983 12.06 28.16 17.63
N ARG A 984 13.21 28.66 17.17
CA ARG A 984 14.51 28.01 17.44
C ARG A 984 14.95 28.29 18.88
N LYS A 985 14.86 29.55 19.29
CA LYS A 985 15.17 29.98 20.66
C LYS A 985 13.98 29.83 21.62
N ARG A 986 12.82 29.40 21.09
CA ARG A 986 11.56 29.28 21.84
C ARG A 986 11.13 30.59 22.51
N THR A 987 11.57 31.71 21.99
CA THR A 987 11.30 33.02 22.54
C THR A 987 10.17 33.67 21.76
N ALA A 988 9.19 34.16 22.49
CA ALA A 988 8.10 34.93 21.91
C ALA A 988 7.84 36.19 22.73
N VAL A 989 7.58 37.26 22.03
CA VAL A 989 7.30 38.56 22.67
C VAL A 989 6.13 39.25 21.97
N ILE A 990 5.33 39.94 22.78
CA ILE A 990 4.31 40.89 22.32
C ILE A 990 4.74 42.30 22.69
N ARG A 991 4.98 43.11 21.66
CA ARG A 991 5.36 44.53 21.80
C ARG A 991 4.16 45.43 21.60
N ILE A 992 4.11 46.49 22.35
CA ILE A 992 3.18 47.60 22.21
C ILE A 992 3.94 48.93 22.00
N ASN A 993 3.34 49.86 21.29
CA ASN A 993 4.00 51.15 20.98
C ASN A 993 3.92 52.17 22.12
N GLU A 994 3.03 51.93 23.07
CA GLU A 994 2.90 52.79 24.28
C GLU A 994 3.95 52.37 25.34
N ASN A 995 4.55 53.34 26.03
CA ASN A 995 5.41 53.05 27.18
C ASN A 995 4.59 52.46 28.32
N VAL A 996 5.02 51.39 28.88
CA VAL A 996 4.32 50.58 29.90
C VAL A 996 4.61 51.09 31.33
N ASP A 997 5.45 52.14 31.52
CA ASP A 997 5.82 52.70 32.83
C ASP A 997 4.73 53.54 33.47
#